data_90bbe81a31a20a2e752a0a9a4abf0afd
#
_entry.id   90bbe81a31a20a2e752a0a9a4abf0afd
#
_cell.length_a   1.000
_cell.length_b   1.000
_cell.length_c   1.000
_cell.angle_alpha   90.00
_cell.angle_beta   90.00
_cell.angle_gamma   90.00
#
_symmetry.space_group_name_H-M   'P 1'
#
loop_
_entity.id
_entity.type
_entity.pdbx_description
1 polymer ?
#
loop_
_entity_poly.entity_id
_entity_poly.type
_entity_poly.pdbx_seq_one_letter_code
_entity_poly.pdbx_strand_id
1 'polypeptide(L)'
;MRNPESARHVRGPAPWRMAAALFCLALALPVGAQQIDYDPRRAAVLKRCDEPLHHGRVEEARTCFRPLLRASEPLVRAEAAWALGDLRNANDFFREAVAAEPRASLPRVRWGRMFLAAGQYTDAERLFAEALEIGDKDLGALLAQTRLMAERFEGDLSPRLAALQAENPDLIETQLINAGIAIEGGDLAAAGRAAQRALSLTEQQKQPPLEAHTLLAAIEVVRNRDPAQWTRAALAYNPHYGTLFETLAHFEVIRRRYAEADVWLRRAVEVQPELWSAQRELGLNLMRLGRAADARAPLVKSYEGDPFNTNTVNTLRLLDTLNQYDVIDTPAPALKLQLHKTESAPLRPYVEQIAQKAINTFSRRYGYTPAGSGGVELYPNHDDFAVRIAGLPGIGLLGVTFGDVVAMDSPSGRRSGDFHWGSVLWHEMAHVFTLGATQHRVPRWLSEGLSVFEEWTTGPTPGVNVEPDVLDVFASGRFLPVARLDDGFLRPTYENQVQMAYMQAGLICLFADQRWGFERLVRFLRAFDGDVTTAAAVKSVFGVDPEQFDKEFNDFMKQRFKGYLADAPRWKTQMERAHRMQEARNFAAAREAARAAILILPEYTGGGNAYEVLADVEEADGKPAAAIAALTDWRKAGGWDPAGLRKLGALLLAAKRTPEATEVLASVNYADPLALEGHDQLGQLLLAQNEGAAALREYQVLLALNPLDTAPANYGLARAYRLNGNATEARRHLLESLDAAPNYRPAQKLLLEMTGDRTP
;
A
#
# COMPACT_ATOMS: atom_id res chain seq x y z
N MET A 1 -19.55 -32.68 37.59
CA MET A 1 -20.33 -32.52 36.34
C MET A 1 -20.25 -31.07 35.92
N ARG A 2 -19.32 -30.68 35.10
CA ARG A 2 -19.27 -29.45 34.29
C ARG A 2 -18.60 -29.82 33.01
N ASN A 3 -19.33 -29.64 31.93
CA ASN A 3 -18.97 -29.91 30.53
C ASN A 3 -17.92 -28.90 30.08
N PRO A 4 -16.80 -29.26 29.44
CA PRO A 4 -15.96 -28.28 28.74
C PRO A 4 -16.50 -28.14 27.31
N GLU A 5 -17.15 -27.01 27.06
CA GLU A 5 -17.45 -26.59 25.68
C GLU A 5 -16.14 -26.33 24.93
N SER A 6 -16.01 -27.05 23.85
CA SER A 6 -14.98 -26.94 22.86
C SER A 6 -14.93 -25.53 22.30
N ALA A 7 -13.89 -24.77 22.61
CA ALA A 7 -13.53 -23.55 21.91
C ALA A 7 -13.13 -23.91 20.48
N ARG A 8 -14.10 -23.81 19.55
CA ARG A 8 -13.80 -23.73 18.13
C ARG A 8 -13.08 -22.40 17.92
N HIS A 9 -11.77 -22.46 17.70
CA HIS A 9 -11.04 -21.38 17.11
C HIS A 9 -11.63 -21.12 15.69
N VAL A 10 -12.56 -20.19 15.61
CA VAL A 10 -12.89 -19.53 14.37
C VAL A 10 -11.66 -18.69 14.02
N ARG A 11 -10.83 -19.22 13.12
CA ARG A 11 -9.76 -18.45 12.48
C ARG A 11 -10.45 -17.27 11.80
N GLY A 12 -10.25 -16.07 12.32
CA GLY A 12 -10.56 -14.84 11.60
C GLY A 12 -9.81 -14.85 10.26
N PRO A 13 -10.37 -14.25 9.21
CA PRO A 13 -9.68 -14.18 7.93
C PRO A 13 -8.32 -13.53 8.13
N ALA A 14 -7.28 -14.09 7.48
CA ALA A 14 -5.94 -13.53 7.47
C ALA A 14 -6.02 -12.04 7.11
N PRO A 15 -5.25 -11.15 7.77
CA PRO A 15 -5.39 -9.69 7.65
C PRO A 15 -5.19 -9.12 6.23
N TRP A 16 -4.75 -9.94 5.28
CA TRP A 16 -4.51 -9.56 3.88
C TRP A 16 -5.77 -9.42 3.01
N ARG A 17 -6.96 -9.77 3.53
CA ARG A 17 -8.17 -9.95 2.69
C ARG A 17 -8.85 -8.66 2.20
N MET A 18 -8.42 -7.46 2.63
CA MET A 18 -9.05 -6.20 2.22
C MET A 18 -8.13 -5.18 1.54
N ALA A 19 -6.86 -5.49 1.32
CA ALA A 19 -5.86 -4.51 0.89
C ALA A 19 -6.00 -4.01 -0.56
N ALA A 20 -6.70 -4.74 -1.40
CA ALA A 20 -6.60 -4.59 -2.84
C ALA A 20 -7.48 -3.48 -3.45
N ALA A 21 -8.68 -3.29 -2.93
CA ALA A 21 -9.64 -2.37 -3.52
C ALA A 21 -9.41 -0.90 -3.13
N LEU A 22 -8.62 -0.63 -2.11
CA LEU A 22 -8.58 0.67 -1.44
C LEU A 22 -7.42 1.58 -1.84
N PHE A 23 -6.38 1.08 -2.52
CA PHE A 23 -5.31 1.95 -2.99
C PHE A 23 -5.74 2.89 -4.15
N CYS A 24 -6.79 2.51 -4.86
CA CYS A 24 -7.43 3.34 -5.88
C CYS A 24 -8.50 4.30 -5.32
N LEU A 25 -9.05 4.02 -4.13
CA LEU A 25 -10.12 4.80 -3.52
C LEU A 25 -9.72 6.22 -3.07
N ALA A 26 -8.42 6.48 -2.88
CA ALA A 26 -7.94 7.81 -2.50
C ALA A 26 -7.80 8.78 -3.67
N LEU A 27 -8.06 8.31 -4.89
CA LEU A 27 -7.83 9.08 -6.12
C LEU A 27 -9.13 9.36 -6.89
N ALA A 28 -10.27 9.33 -6.22
CA ALA A 28 -11.50 9.78 -6.84
C ALA A 28 -11.29 11.16 -7.45
N LEU A 29 -11.57 11.29 -8.73
CA LEU A 29 -11.66 12.60 -9.36
C LEU A 29 -12.68 13.42 -8.56
N PRO A 30 -12.27 14.50 -7.90
CA PRO A 30 -13.23 15.34 -7.24
C PRO A 30 -14.05 16.04 -8.31
N VAL A 31 -15.25 15.59 -8.47
CA VAL A 31 -16.21 16.24 -9.31
C VAL A 31 -16.76 17.43 -8.51
N GLY A 32 -16.06 18.55 -8.60
CA GLY A 32 -16.56 19.83 -8.09
C GLY A 32 -17.87 20.20 -8.75
N ALA A 33 -18.55 21.23 -8.21
CA ALA A 33 -19.84 21.75 -8.67
C ALA A 33 -19.90 22.23 -10.14
N GLN A 34 -18.85 21.98 -10.93
CA GLN A 34 -18.72 22.32 -12.35
C GLN A 34 -18.76 21.09 -13.28
N GLN A 35 -19.23 19.93 -12.79
CA GLN A 35 -19.41 18.78 -13.67
C GLN A 35 -20.39 19.14 -14.79
N ILE A 36 -19.94 19.00 -16.03
CA ILE A 36 -20.78 19.22 -17.20
C ILE A 36 -21.82 18.11 -17.27
N ASP A 37 -23.07 18.51 -17.40
CA ASP A 37 -24.17 17.57 -17.48
C ASP A 37 -24.59 17.35 -18.95
N TYR A 38 -24.29 16.18 -19.44
CA TYR A 38 -24.64 15.75 -20.80
C TYR A 38 -26.03 15.09 -20.88
N ASP A 39 -26.82 15.00 -19.77
CA ASP A 39 -28.14 14.38 -19.82
C ASP A 39 -29.13 15.25 -20.62
N PRO A 40 -29.65 14.75 -21.76
CA PRO A 40 -30.59 15.49 -22.59
C PRO A 40 -31.92 15.78 -21.89
N ARG A 41 -32.27 15.03 -20.84
CA ARG A 41 -33.52 15.19 -20.07
C ARG A 41 -33.49 16.35 -19.08
N ARG A 42 -32.32 16.97 -18.87
CA ARG A 42 -32.20 18.11 -17.94
C ARG A 42 -33.10 19.27 -18.40
N ALA A 43 -33.83 19.84 -17.45
CA ALA A 43 -34.81 20.90 -17.73
C ALA A 43 -34.17 22.13 -18.41
N ALA A 44 -34.81 22.67 -19.44
CA ALA A 44 -34.29 23.78 -20.24
C ALA A 44 -33.96 25.04 -19.42
N VAL A 45 -34.69 25.28 -18.31
CA VAL A 45 -34.45 26.41 -17.41
C VAL A 45 -33.10 26.22 -16.67
N LEU A 46 -32.73 24.99 -16.30
CA LEU A 46 -31.46 24.67 -15.68
C LEU A 46 -30.31 24.82 -16.70
N LYS A 47 -30.45 24.27 -17.91
CA LYS A 47 -29.44 24.40 -18.99
C LYS A 47 -29.08 25.85 -19.28
N ARG A 48 -30.07 26.76 -19.20
CA ARG A 48 -29.83 28.19 -19.38
C ARG A 48 -29.03 28.81 -18.25
N CYS A 49 -29.15 28.30 -17.02
CA CYS A 49 -28.34 28.72 -15.88
C CYS A 49 -26.97 28.04 -15.82
N ASP A 50 -26.82 26.86 -16.44
CA ASP A 50 -25.53 26.16 -16.57
C ASP A 50 -24.59 26.90 -17.53
N GLU A 51 -25.13 27.54 -18.59
CA GLU A 51 -24.30 28.19 -19.61
C GLU A 51 -23.34 29.25 -19.03
N PRO A 52 -23.77 30.24 -18.21
CA PRO A 52 -22.81 31.12 -17.54
C PRO A 52 -21.86 30.41 -16.58
N LEU A 53 -22.29 29.34 -15.91
CA LEU A 53 -21.43 28.56 -15.03
C LEU A 53 -20.30 27.90 -15.83
N HIS A 54 -20.61 27.28 -16.96
CA HIS A 54 -19.61 26.64 -17.83
C HIS A 54 -18.58 27.63 -18.39
N HIS A 55 -18.92 28.91 -18.50
CA HIS A 55 -18.00 29.99 -18.91
C HIS A 55 -17.31 30.70 -17.73
N GLY A 56 -17.45 30.19 -16.48
CA GLY A 56 -16.85 30.80 -15.30
C GLY A 56 -17.52 32.07 -14.79
N ARG A 57 -18.71 32.43 -15.33
CA ARG A 57 -19.51 33.57 -14.86
C ARG A 57 -20.35 33.19 -13.66
N VAL A 58 -19.69 32.87 -12.54
CA VAL A 58 -20.29 32.24 -11.33
C VAL A 58 -21.42 33.09 -10.75
N GLU A 59 -21.27 34.41 -10.62
CA GLU A 59 -22.30 35.26 -10.02
C GLU A 59 -23.55 35.39 -10.91
N GLU A 60 -23.37 35.38 -12.24
CA GLU A 60 -24.47 35.34 -13.20
C GLU A 60 -25.26 34.02 -13.07
N ALA A 61 -24.54 32.89 -12.99
CA ALA A 61 -25.14 31.59 -12.76
C ALA A 61 -25.87 31.52 -11.39
N ARG A 62 -25.25 31.98 -10.30
CA ARG A 62 -25.90 32.08 -9.00
C ARG A 62 -27.19 32.91 -9.06
N THR A 63 -27.17 34.04 -9.73
CA THR A 63 -28.36 34.89 -9.91
C THR A 63 -29.45 34.17 -10.70
N CYS A 64 -29.08 33.36 -11.68
CA CYS A 64 -30.03 32.56 -12.46
C CYS A 64 -30.61 31.38 -11.62
N PHE A 65 -29.82 30.69 -10.81
CA PHE A 65 -30.29 29.55 -10.02
C PHE A 65 -31.10 29.94 -8.78
N ARG A 66 -30.83 31.07 -8.11
CA ARG A 66 -31.51 31.48 -6.88
C ARG A 66 -33.06 31.48 -6.96
N PRO A 67 -33.69 32.03 -7.99
CA PRO A 67 -35.15 31.99 -8.16
C PRO A 67 -35.69 30.55 -8.27
N LEU A 68 -34.90 29.63 -8.84
CA LEU A 68 -35.28 28.23 -9.05
C LEU A 68 -35.43 27.42 -7.76
N LEU A 69 -34.87 27.91 -6.66
CA LEU A 69 -35.13 27.33 -5.32
C LEU A 69 -36.60 27.37 -4.90
N ARG A 70 -37.44 28.18 -5.56
CA ARG A 70 -38.88 28.30 -5.34
C ARG A 70 -39.69 27.68 -6.48
N ALA A 71 -39.09 26.94 -7.39
CA ALA A 71 -39.80 26.27 -8.47
C ALA A 71 -40.85 25.28 -7.92
N SER A 72 -41.94 25.09 -8.64
CA SER A 72 -42.94 24.08 -8.26
C SER A 72 -42.45 22.67 -8.35
N GLU A 73 -41.53 22.39 -9.27
CA GLU A 73 -40.93 21.06 -9.48
C GLU A 73 -39.80 20.78 -8.46
N PRO A 74 -39.92 19.75 -7.63
CA PRO A 74 -38.90 19.41 -6.64
C PRO A 74 -37.53 19.15 -7.26
N LEU A 75 -37.46 18.48 -8.43
CA LEU A 75 -36.23 18.21 -9.13
C LEU A 75 -35.49 19.49 -9.54
N VAL A 76 -36.21 20.52 -10.03
CA VAL A 76 -35.63 21.82 -10.38
C VAL A 76 -35.07 22.53 -9.14
N ARG A 77 -35.79 22.46 -8.01
CA ARG A 77 -35.27 23.01 -6.74
C ARG A 77 -33.98 22.28 -6.28
N ALA A 78 -33.99 20.95 -6.35
CA ALA A 78 -32.84 20.12 -5.97
C ALA A 78 -31.59 20.49 -6.78
N GLU A 79 -31.73 20.55 -8.11
CA GLU A 79 -30.65 20.90 -9.01
C GLU A 79 -30.14 22.34 -8.79
N ALA A 80 -31.04 23.28 -8.54
CA ALA A 80 -30.66 24.67 -8.26
C ALA A 80 -29.91 24.77 -6.91
N ALA A 81 -30.35 24.05 -5.87
CA ALA A 81 -29.66 24.01 -4.58
C ALA A 81 -28.27 23.38 -4.73
N TRP A 82 -28.15 22.28 -5.48
CA TRP A 82 -26.87 21.65 -5.76
C TRP A 82 -25.92 22.60 -6.51
N ALA A 83 -26.37 23.25 -7.58
CA ALA A 83 -25.58 24.22 -8.35
C ALA A 83 -25.13 25.44 -7.51
N LEU A 84 -25.88 25.78 -6.46
CA LEU A 84 -25.53 26.84 -5.50
C LEU A 84 -24.61 26.36 -4.36
N GLY A 85 -24.26 25.06 -4.32
CA GLY A 85 -23.43 24.46 -3.26
C GLY A 85 -24.18 24.12 -1.97
N ASP A 86 -25.50 24.26 -1.93
CA ASP A 86 -26.33 23.94 -0.77
C ASP A 86 -26.71 22.45 -0.79
N LEU A 87 -25.74 21.59 -0.47
CA LEU A 87 -25.90 20.14 -0.53
C LEU A 87 -26.99 19.60 0.43
N ARG A 88 -27.23 20.29 1.56
CA ARG A 88 -28.25 19.87 2.53
C ARG A 88 -29.66 20.04 1.94
N ASN A 89 -29.98 21.24 1.46
CA ASN A 89 -31.27 21.48 0.83
C ASN A 89 -31.42 20.72 -0.49
N ALA A 90 -30.33 20.55 -1.27
CA ALA A 90 -30.34 19.72 -2.47
C ALA A 90 -30.76 18.28 -2.14
N ASN A 91 -30.16 17.65 -1.10
CA ASN A 91 -30.50 16.30 -0.65
C ASN A 91 -31.99 16.18 -0.26
N ASP A 92 -32.53 17.15 0.48
CA ASP A 92 -33.93 17.13 0.87
C ASP A 92 -34.87 17.29 -0.32
N PHE A 93 -34.57 18.20 -1.24
CA PHE A 93 -35.36 18.41 -2.48
C PHE A 93 -35.27 17.20 -3.43
N PHE A 94 -34.11 16.52 -3.53
CA PHE A 94 -34.01 15.27 -4.29
C PHE A 94 -34.89 14.17 -3.68
N ARG A 95 -34.96 14.06 -2.36
CA ARG A 95 -35.87 13.14 -1.67
C ARG A 95 -37.33 13.45 -1.99
N GLU A 96 -37.72 14.73 -1.99
CA GLU A 96 -39.04 15.17 -2.41
C GLU A 96 -39.32 14.84 -3.90
N ALA A 97 -38.33 15.02 -4.78
CA ALA A 97 -38.46 14.72 -6.20
C ALA A 97 -38.70 13.21 -6.44
N VAL A 98 -37.96 12.33 -5.73
CA VAL A 98 -38.16 10.88 -5.77
C VAL A 98 -39.54 10.48 -5.21
N ALA A 99 -39.99 11.14 -4.14
CA ALA A 99 -41.32 10.90 -3.56
C ALA A 99 -42.47 11.36 -4.48
N ALA A 100 -42.27 12.46 -5.22
CA ALA A 100 -43.26 12.97 -6.18
C ALA A 100 -43.35 12.08 -7.44
N GLU A 101 -42.23 11.49 -7.87
CA GLU A 101 -42.16 10.64 -9.07
C GLU A 101 -41.48 9.28 -8.75
N PRO A 102 -42.12 8.39 -7.98
CA PRO A 102 -41.48 7.18 -7.49
C PRO A 102 -41.10 6.17 -8.57
N ARG A 103 -41.70 6.25 -9.76
CA ARG A 103 -41.44 5.40 -10.91
C ARG A 103 -40.53 6.06 -11.96
N ALA A 104 -40.00 7.25 -11.70
CA ALA A 104 -39.05 7.91 -12.58
C ALA A 104 -37.59 7.60 -12.14
N SER A 105 -36.76 7.22 -13.07
CA SER A 105 -35.32 6.98 -12.82
C SER A 105 -34.53 8.29 -12.69
N LEU A 106 -34.92 9.33 -13.44
CA LEU A 106 -34.18 10.59 -13.53
C LEU A 106 -33.90 11.26 -12.18
N PRO A 107 -34.85 11.42 -11.24
CA PRO A 107 -34.55 12.03 -9.94
C PRO A 107 -33.48 11.24 -9.16
N ARG A 108 -33.52 9.90 -9.23
CA ARG A 108 -32.51 9.04 -8.57
C ARG A 108 -31.13 9.15 -9.22
N VAL A 109 -31.07 9.15 -10.55
CA VAL A 109 -29.83 9.35 -11.31
C VAL A 109 -29.19 10.69 -10.93
N ARG A 110 -29.97 11.75 -10.88
CA ARG A 110 -29.48 13.10 -10.56
C ARG A 110 -29.01 13.20 -9.11
N TRP A 111 -29.77 12.63 -8.19
CA TRP A 111 -29.40 12.56 -6.78
C TRP A 111 -28.13 11.72 -6.56
N GLY A 112 -28.02 10.56 -7.23
CA GLY A 112 -26.81 9.73 -7.22
C GLY A 112 -25.59 10.46 -7.81
N ARG A 113 -25.75 11.26 -8.88
CA ARG A 113 -24.67 12.11 -9.41
C ARG A 113 -24.23 13.18 -8.41
N MET A 114 -25.13 13.75 -7.63
CA MET A 114 -24.76 14.66 -6.53
C MET A 114 -23.88 13.97 -5.48
N PHE A 115 -24.25 12.76 -5.06
CA PHE A 115 -23.46 11.97 -4.11
C PHE A 115 -22.12 11.54 -4.72
N LEU A 116 -22.11 11.16 -5.98
CA LEU A 116 -20.87 10.84 -6.70
C LEU A 116 -19.91 12.04 -6.69
N ALA A 117 -20.41 13.22 -7.03
CA ALA A 117 -19.66 14.48 -6.99
C ALA A 117 -19.12 14.83 -5.60
N ALA A 118 -19.79 14.39 -4.54
CA ALA A 118 -19.36 14.58 -3.15
C ALA A 118 -18.43 13.43 -2.65
N GLY A 119 -18.11 12.44 -3.50
CA GLY A 119 -17.31 11.26 -3.11
C GLY A 119 -18.06 10.27 -2.21
N GLN A 120 -19.39 10.39 -2.11
CA GLN A 120 -20.24 9.49 -1.32
C GLN A 120 -20.72 8.31 -2.17
N TYR A 121 -19.76 7.42 -2.49
CA TYR A 121 -19.95 6.35 -3.48
C TYR A 121 -21.04 5.35 -3.13
N THR A 122 -21.17 4.98 -1.85
CA THR A 122 -22.20 4.02 -1.38
C THR A 122 -23.62 4.52 -1.64
N ASP A 123 -23.87 5.80 -1.37
CA ASP A 123 -25.16 6.42 -1.63
C ASP A 123 -25.43 6.59 -3.13
N ALA A 124 -24.41 6.97 -3.90
CA ALA A 124 -24.49 7.05 -5.35
C ALA A 124 -24.82 5.67 -5.96
N GLU A 125 -24.11 4.62 -5.56
CA GLU A 125 -24.31 3.24 -6.03
C GLU A 125 -25.74 2.74 -5.78
N ARG A 126 -26.23 2.95 -4.55
CA ARG A 126 -27.59 2.58 -4.17
C ARG A 126 -28.63 3.28 -5.06
N LEU A 127 -28.49 4.59 -5.30
CA LEU A 127 -29.44 5.35 -6.12
C LEU A 127 -29.39 4.96 -7.60
N PHE A 128 -28.20 4.65 -8.14
CA PHE A 128 -28.07 4.14 -9.50
C PHE A 128 -28.67 2.74 -9.64
N ALA A 129 -28.50 1.88 -8.66
CA ALA A 129 -29.14 0.56 -8.63
C ALA A 129 -30.68 0.68 -8.59
N GLU A 130 -31.22 1.53 -7.68
CA GLU A 130 -32.68 1.82 -7.65
C GLU A 130 -33.20 2.37 -8.98
N ALA A 131 -32.42 3.21 -9.67
CA ALA A 131 -32.81 3.74 -10.97
C ALA A 131 -32.86 2.63 -12.06
N LEU A 132 -31.93 1.67 -12.01
CA LEU A 132 -31.89 0.53 -12.93
C LEU A 132 -32.98 -0.50 -12.62
N GLU A 133 -33.43 -0.64 -11.37
CA GLU A 133 -34.61 -1.46 -11.03
C GLU A 133 -35.90 -0.90 -11.65
N ILE A 134 -36.00 0.42 -11.84
CA ILE A 134 -37.14 1.07 -12.51
C ILE A 134 -37.06 0.85 -14.04
N GLY A 135 -35.85 0.97 -14.61
CA GLY A 135 -35.60 0.80 -16.03
C GLY A 135 -34.20 0.24 -16.26
N ASP A 136 -34.11 -1.06 -16.52
CA ASP A 136 -32.84 -1.80 -16.71
C ASP A 136 -31.97 -1.29 -17.87
N LYS A 137 -32.58 -0.55 -18.79
CA LYS A 137 -31.95 0.09 -19.95
C LYS A 137 -31.89 1.60 -19.86
N ASP A 138 -32.12 2.19 -18.68
CA ASP A 138 -31.99 3.64 -18.52
C ASP A 138 -30.54 4.09 -18.78
N LEU A 139 -30.34 4.75 -19.91
CA LEU A 139 -29.01 5.16 -20.38
C LEU A 139 -28.31 6.08 -19.38
N GLY A 140 -29.05 6.99 -18.74
CA GLY A 140 -28.48 7.89 -17.72
C GLY A 140 -28.00 7.17 -16.48
N ALA A 141 -28.75 6.15 -16.03
CA ALA A 141 -28.36 5.30 -14.90
C ALA A 141 -27.15 4.41 -15.25
N LEU A 142 -27.15 3.81 -16.45
CA LEU A 142 -26.04 2.98 -16.93
C LEU A 142 -24.73 3.80 -17.05
N LEU A 143 -24.80 5.02 -17.61
CA LEU A 143 -23.65 5.92 -17.71
C LEU A 143 -23.14 6.34 -16.33
N ALA A 144 -24.03 6.75 -15.43
CA ALA A 144 -23.68 7.19 -14.09
C ALA A 144 -23.05 6.05 -13.28
N GLN A 145 -23.60 4.84 -13.37
CA GLN A 145 -23.01 3.65 -12.74
C GLN A 145 -21.64 3.29 -13.36
N THR A 146 -21.49 3.43 -14.69
CA THR A 146 -20.21 3.17 -15.36
C THR A 146 -19.15 4.18 -14.93
N ARG A 147 -19.52 5.47 -14.78
CA ARG A 147 -18.62 6.49 -14.26
C ARG A 147 -18.22 6.18 -12.80
N LEU A 148 -19.16 5.81 -11.94
CA LEU A 148 -18.88 5.38 -10.57
C LEU A 148 -17.86 4.21 -10.51
N MET A 149 -18.08 3.18 -11.33
CA MET A 149 -17.16 2.04 -11.41
C MET A 149 -15.78 2.46 -11.96
N ALA A 150 -15.73 3.40 -12.90
CA ALA A 150 -14.48 3.96 -13.41
C ALA A 150 -13.72 4.69 -12.31
N GLU A 151 -14.38 5.56 -11.56
CA GLU A 151 -13.78 6.32 -10.46
C GLU A 151 -13.32 5.43 -9.29
N ARG A 152 -13.99 4.29 -9.07
CA ARG A 152 -13.61 3.29 -8.06
C ARG A 152 -12.59 2.25 -8.56
N PHE A 153 -12.14 2.36 -9.80
CA PHE A 153 -11.24 1.38 -10.45
C PHE A 153 -11.80 -0.06 -10.42
N GLU A 154 -13.11 -0.23 -10.51
CA GLU A 154 -13.76 -1.52 -10.39
C GLU A 154 -13.84 -2.28 -11.71
N GLY A 155 -13.18 -3.42 -11.77
CA GLY A 155 -13.33 -4.41 -12.83
C GLY A 155 -12.94 -3.97 -14.24
N ASP A 156 -13.19 -4.86 -15.23
CA ASP A 156 -13.04 -4.55 -16.64
C ASP A 156 -14.30 -3.89 -17.18
N LEU A 157 -14.21 -2.60 -17.49
CA LEU A 157 -15.32 -1.79 -18.03
C LEU A 157 -15.45 -1.87 -19.55
N SER A 158 -14.48 -2.48 -20.24
CA SER A 158 -14.44 -2.51 -21.72
C SER A 158 -15.71 -3.10 -22.35
N PRO A 159 -16.29 -4.23 -21.87
CA PRO A 159 -17.52 -4.77 -22.44
C PRO A 159 -18.71 -3.83 -22.25
N ARG A 160 -18.80 -3.18 -21.08
CA ARG A 160 -19.88 -2.24 -20.76
C ARG A 160 -19.84 -0.98 -21.60
N LEU A 161 -18.66 -0.41 -21.74
CA LEU A 161 -18.42 0.78 -22.57
C LEU A 161 -18.65 0.47 -24.05
N ALA A 162 -18.26 -0.71 -24.53
CA ALA A 162 -18.53 -1.15 -25.91
C ALA A 162 -20.05 -1.30 -26.16
N ALA A 163 -20.81 -1.83 -25.20
CA ALA A 163 -22.26 -1.96 -25.31
C ALA A 163 -22.94 -0.58 -25.35
N LEU A 164 -22.57 0.35 -24.46
CA LEU A 164 -23.07 1.73 -24.43
C LEU A 164 -22.76 2.48 -25.73
N GLN A 165 -21.56 2.28 -26.27
CA GLN A 165 -21.13 2.91 -27.53
C GLN A 165 -21.86 2.30 -28.75
N ALA A 166 -22.15 1.01 -28.73
CA ALA A 166 -22.91 0.35 -29.81
C ALA A 166 -24.37 0.82 -29.84
N GLU A 167 -24.97 1.06 -28.67
CA GLU A 167 -26.34 1.54 -28.55
C GLU A 167 -26.46 3.03 -28.94
N ASN A 168 -25.49 3.85 -28.52
CA ASN A 168 -25.42 5.27 -28.91
C ASN A 168 -23.95 5.72 -29.13
N PRO A 169 -23.48 5.72 -30.39
CA PRO A 169 -22.08 6.07 -30.73
C PRO A 169 -21.74 7.55 -30.48
N ASP A 170 -22.73 8.41 -30.30
CA ASP A 170 -22.56 9.86 -30.17
C ASP A 170 -22.64 10.33 -28.69
N LEU A 171 -22.55 9.40 -27.73
CA LEU A 171 -22.48 9.74 -26.32
C LEU A 171 -21.10 10.30 -25.95
N ILE A 172 -21.07 11.59 -25.61
CA ILE A 172 -19.85 12.30 -25.20
C ILE A 172 -19.24 11.64 -23.95
N GLU A 173 -20.07 11.39 -22.93
CA GLU A 173 -19.62 10.85 -21.64
C GLU A 173 -18.94 9.48 -21.79
N THR A 174 -19.43 8.60 -22.69
CA THR A 174 -18.78 7.31 -22.97
C THR A 174 -17.36 7.49 -23.51
N GLN A 175 -17.15 8.47 -24.40
CA GLN A 175 -15.82 8.75 -24.95
C GLN A 175 -14.90 9.35 -23.90
N LEU A 176 -15.40 10.21 -23.01
CA LEU A 176 -14.62 10.77 -21.91
C LEU A 176 -14.18 9.71 -20.91
N ILE A 177 -15.08 8.79 -20.52
CA ILE A 177 -14.75 7.66 -19.63
C ILE A 177 -13.72 6.75 -20.31
N ASN A 178 -13.89 6.41 -21.57
CA ASN A 178 -12.92 5.61 -22.34
C ASN A 178 -11.53 6.27 -22.36
N ALA A 179 -11.46 7.58 -22.58
CA ALA A 179 -10.20 8.31 -22.59
C ALA A 179 -9.52 8.29 -21.22
N GLY A 180 -10.26 8.53 -20.14
CA GLY A 180 -9.74 8.47 -18.78
C GLY A 180 -9.13 7.10 -18.44
N ILE A 181 -9.90 6.03 -18.64
CA ILE A 181 -9.43 4.64 -18.40
C ILE A 181 -8.21 4.30 -19.26
N ALA A 182 -8.17 4.73 -20.51
CA ALA A 182 -7.04 4.48 -21.38
C ALA A 182 -5.77 5.24 -20.94
N ILE A 183 -5.90 6.47 -20.37
CA ILE A 183 -4.77 7.19 -19.77
C ILE A 183 -4.25 6.41 -18.55
N GLU A 184 -5.14 5.95 -17.67
CA GLU A 184 -4.80 5.18 -16.47
C GLU A 184 -4.06 3.88 -16.83
N GLY A 185 -4.54 3.17 -17.85
CA GLY A 185 -3.94 1.93 -18.36
C GLY A 185 -2.70 2.15 -19.24
N GLY A 186 -2.31 3.40 -19.52
CA GLY A 186 -1.14 3.72 -20.33
C GLY A 186 -1.33 3.58 -21.85
N ASP A 187 -2.54 3.26 -22.37
CA ASP A 187 -2.84 3.28 -23.81
C ASP A 187 -3.16 4.70 -24.28
N LEU A 188 -2.11 5.52 -24.38
CA LEU A 188 -2.23 6.93 -24.76
C LEU A 188 -2.68 7.11 -26.22
N ALA A 189 -2.59 6.08 -27.05
CA ALA A 189 -3.10 6.14 -28.42
C ALA A 189 -4.63 5.97 -28.44
N ALA A 190 -5.18 5.00 -27.70
CA ALA A 190 -6.62 4.85 -27.53
C ALA A 190 -7.22 6.07 -26.81
N ALA A 191 -6.56 6.54 -25.73
CA ALA A 191 -6.96 7.75 -25.01
C ALA A 191 -7.11 8.96 -25.94
N GLY A 192 -6.10 9.20 -26.81
CA GLY A 192 -6.12 10.29 -27.78
C GLY A 192 -7.27 10.19 -28.77
N ARG A 193 -7.54 9.00 -29.31
CA ARG A 193 -8.69 8.79 -30.22
C ARG A 193 -10.03 9.08 -29.52
N ALA A 194 -10.22 8.59 -28.30
CA ALA A 194 -11.45 8.79 -27.54
C ALA A 194 -11.65 10.26 -27.15
N ALA A 195 -10.62 10.93 -26.64
CA ALA A 195 -10.69 12.36 -26.28
C ALA A 195 -10.93 13.27 -27.49
N GLN A 196 -10.31 12.99 -28.65
CA GLN A 196 -10.58 13.72 -29.89
C GLN A 196 -12.01 13.47 -30.40
N ARG A 197 -12.53 12.25 -30.28
CA ARG A 197 -13.94 11.97 -30.61
C ARG A 197 -14.89 12.73 -29.68
N ALA A 198 -14.60 12.74 -28.36
CA ALA A 198 -15.39 13.53 -27.42
C ALA A 198 -15.40 15.02 -27.79
N LEU A 199 -14.24 15.59 -28.10
CA LEU A 199 -14.13 16.99 -28.53
C LEU A 199 -14.97 17.26 -29.78
N SER A 200 -14.89 16.43 -30.82
CA SER A 200 -15.70 16.56 -32.04
C SER A 200 -17.20 16.50 -31.75
N LEU A 201 -17.63 15.60 -30.84
CA LEU A 201 -19.03 15.47 -30.42
C LEU A 201 -19.50 16.69 -29.62
N THR A 202 -18.66 17.26 -28.73
CA THR A 202 -19.04 18.49 -28.00
C THR A 202 -19.27 19.68 -28.97
N GLU A 203 -18.45 19.82 -30.00
CA GLU A 203 -18.63 20.84 -31.04
C GLU A 203 -19.93 20.61 -31.81
N GLN A 204 -20.19 19.40 -32.28
CA GLN A 204 -21.39 19.05 -33.05
C GLN A 204 -22.67 19.25 -32.23
N GLN A 205 -22.65 18.87 -30.94
CA GLN A 205 -23.81 18.95 -30.04
C GLN A 205 -23.90 20.30 -29.30
N LYS A 206 -22.99 21.24 -29.57
CA LYS A 206 -22.87 22.53 -28.87
C LYS A 206 -22.80 22.39 -27.36
N GLN A 207 -22.01 21.41 -26.90
CA GLN A 207 -21.74 21.15 -25.51
C GLN A 207 -20.37 21.73 -25.07
N PRO A 208 -20.15 22.02 -23.79
CA PRO A 208 -18.88 22.53 -23.32
C PRO A 208 -17.71 21.54 -23.58
N PRO A 209 -16.60 22.00 -24.20
CA PRO A 209 -15.48 21.11 -24.56
C PRO A 209 -14.46 20.88 -23.41
N LEU A 210 -14.79 21.35 -22.21
CA LEU A 210 -13.84 21.47 -21.07
C LEU A 210 -13.19 20.15 -20.69
N GLU A 211 -13.99 19.09 -20.48
CA GLU A 211 -13.45 17.77 -20.08
C GLU A 211 -12.61 17.15 -21.22
N ALA A 212 -13.02 17.30 -22.48
CA ALA A 212 -12.25 16.80 -23.62
C ALA A 212 -10.89 17.51 -23.74
N HIS A 213 -10.85 18.84 -23.59
CA HIS A 213 -9.59 19.58 -23.55
C HIS A 213 -8.71 19.15 -22.36
N THR A 214 -9.32 18.90 -21.20
CA THR A 214 -8.63 18.43 -19.99
C THR A 214 -7.94 17.08 -20.22
N LEU A 215 -8.64 16.11 -20.81
CA LEU A 215 -8.06 14.78 -21.07
C LEU A 215 -6.99 14.85 -22.17
N LEU A 216 -7.15 15.71 -23.19
CA LEU A 216 -6.10 15.93 -24.18
C LEU A 216 -4.86 16.59 -23.55
N ALA A 217 -5.03 17.53 -22.61
CA ALA A 217 -3.93 18.09 -21.84
C ALA A 217 -3.26 17.02 -20.96
N ALA A 218 -4.06 16.16 -20.29
CA ALA A 218 -3.55 15.07 -19.47
C ALA A 218 -2.70 14.07 -20.26
N ILE A 219 -3.10 13.74 -21.50
CA ILE A 219 -2.31 12.88 -22.39
C ILE A 219 -0.93 13.50 -22.68
N GLU A 220 -0.86 14.82 -22.93
CA GLU A 220 0.42 15.49 -23.15
C GLU A 220 1.29 15.50 -21.88
N VAL A 221 0.69 15.76 -20.71
CA VAL A 221 1.38 15.70 -19.41
C VAL A 221 1.96 14.29 -19.15
N VAL A 222 1.16 13.26 -19.36
CA VAL A 222 1.58 11.87 -19.20
C VAL A 222 2.71 11.49 -20.15
N ARG A 223 2.74 12.08 -21.36
CA ARG A 223 3.84 11.97 -22.34
C ARG A 223 5.06 12.85 -22.02
N ASN A 224 5.03 13.63 -20.94
CA ASN A 224 6.02 14.68 -20.65
C ASN A 224 6.18 15.72 -21.78
N ARG A 225 5.07 16.08 -22.41
CA ARG A 225 5.00 17.13 -23.44
C ARG A 225 4.29 18.36 -22.88
N ASP A 226 4.43 19.48 -23.56
CA ASP A 226 3.78 20.73 -23.17
C ASP A 226 2.26 20.66 -23.43
N PRO A 227 1.39 20.71 -22.36
CA PRO A 227 -0.07 20.70 -22.52
C PRO A 227 -0.65 22.07 -22.91
N ALA A 228 0.16 23.09 -23.16
CA ALA A 228 -0.25 24.50 -23.29
C ALA A 228 -1.32 24.73 -24.35
N GLN A 229 -1.37 23.95 -25.45
CA GLN A 229 -2.40 24.05 -26.44
C GLN A 229 -3.80 23.83 -25.84
N TRP A 230 -3.95 22.75 -25.12
CA TRP A 230 -5.24 22.31 -24.56
C TRP A 230 -5.62 23.07 -23.31
N THR A 231 -4.64 23.39 -22.44
CA THR A 231 -4.90 24.21 -21.25
C THR A 231 -5.33 25.61 -21.60
N ARG A 232 -4.73 26.23 -22.63
CA ARG A 232 -5.19 27.54 -23.15
C ARG A 232 -6.58 27.46 -23.75
N ALA A 233 -6.92 26.40 -24.48
CA ALA A 233 -8.24 26.22 -25.05
C ALA A 233 -9.32 26.09 -23.95
N ALA A 234 -9.07 25.32 -22.93
CA ALA A 234 -9.97 25.18 -21.79
C ALA A 234 -10.15 26.51 -21.03
N LEU A 235 -9.05 27.23 -20.73
CA LEU A 235 -9.10 28.51 -20.01
C LEU A 235 -9.69 29.66 -20.87
N ALA A 236 -9.57 29.59 -22.18
CA ALA A 236 -10.25 30.56 -23.07
C ALA A 236 -11.78 30.37 -23.02
N TYR A 237 -12.25 29.12 -22.81
CA TYR A 237 -13.66 28.83 -22.64
C TYR A 237 -14.15 29.18 -21.21
N ASN A 238 -13.38 28.81 -20.18
CA ASN A 238 -13.66 29.13 -18.79
C ASN A 238 -12.37 29.54 -18.06
N PRO A 239 -12.14 30.84 -17.81
CA PRO A 239 -10.92 31.32 -17.11
C PRO A 239 -10.74 30.84 -15.70
N HIS A 240 -11.81 30.36 -15.07
CA HIS A 240 -11.83 29.88 -13.68
C HIS A 240 -11.95 28.34 -13.57
N TYR A 241 -11.57 27.60 -14.61
CA TYR A 241 -11.68 26.15 -14.65
C TYR A 241 -10.49 25.45 -13.95
N GLY A 242 -10.51 25.49 -12.61
CA GLY A 242 -9.48 24.85 -11.76
C GLY A 242 -9.46 23.32 -11.87
N THR A 243 -10.60 22.69 -12.16
CA THR A 243 -10.71 21.23 -12.35
C THR A 243 -9.78 20.71 -13.46
N LEU A 244 -9.44 21.52 -14.46
CA LEU A 244 -8.41 21.20 -15.44
C LEU A 244 -7.12 20.75 -14.74
N PHE A 245 -6.58 21.61 -13.88
CA PHE A 245 -5.29 21.37 -13.25
C PHE A 245 -5.37 20.30 -12.16
N GLU A 246 -6.50 20.17 -11.49
CA GLU A 246 -6.76 19.09 -10.55
C GLU A 246 -6.73 17.72 -11.27
N THR A 247 -7.32 17.61 -12.45
CA THR A 247 -7.27 16.40 -13.27
C THR A 247 -5.85 16.08 -13.76
N LEU A 248 -5.05 17.09 -14.15
CA LEU A 248 -3.64 16.88 -14.49
C LEU A 248 -2.87 16.33 -13.30
N ALA A 249 -3.08 16.92 -12.13
CA ALA A 249 -2.46 16.44 -10.89
C ALA A 249 -2.88 15.00 -10.54
N HIS A 250 -4.14 14.64 -10.74
CA HIS A 250 -4.65 13.29 -10.52
C HIS A 250 -3.84 12.24 -11.30
N PHE A 251 -3.59 12.44 -12.59
CA PHE A 251 -2.79 11.52 -13.40
C PHE A 251 -1.31 11.48 -12.96
N GLU A 252 -0.77 12.60 -12.48
CA GLU A 252 0.58 12.59 -11.89
C GLU A 252 0.64 11.83 -10.58
N VAL A 253 -0.40 11.93 -9.73
CA VAL A 253 -0.51 11.17 -8.46
C VAL A 253 -0.61 9.66 -8.72
N ILE A 254 -1.43 9.22 -9.70
CA ILE A 254 -1.52 7.81 -10.11
C ILE A 254 -0.13 7.29 -10.51
N ARG A 255 0.66 8.11 -11.17
CA ARG A 255 2.04 7.80 -11.58
C ARG A 255 3.07 8.03 -10.49
N ARG A 256 2.66 8.31 -9.25
CA ARG A 256 3.53 8.60 -8.10
C ARG A 256 4.47 9.80 -8.29
N ARG A 257 4.13 10.73 -9.18
CA ARG A 257 4.88 11.96 -9.49
C ARG A 257 4.34 13.13 -8.67
N TYR A 258 4.53 13.03 -7.36
CA TYR A 258 3.90 13.93 -6.39
C TYR A 258 4.43 15.37 -6.45
N ALA A 259 5.68 15.57 -6.87
CA ALA A 259 6.25 16.91 -7.03
C ALA A 259 5.60 17.66 -8.19
N GLU A 260 5.37 16.97 -9.31
CA GLU A 260 4.65 17.52 -10.46
C GLU A 260 3.17 17.76 -10.14
N ALA A 261 2.56 16.84 -9.40
CA ALA A 261 1.19 17.01 -8.91
C ALA A 261 1.04 18.26 -8.03
N ASP A 262 2.02 18.58 -7.16
CA ASP A 262 2.01 19.80 -6.33
C ASP A 262 1.95 21.07 -7.18
N VAL A 263 2.67 21.11 -8.31
CA VAL A 263 2.63 22.23 -9.26
C VAL A 263 1.22 22.45 -9.84
N TRP A 264 0.60 21.36 -10.30
CA TRP A 264 -0.74 21.43 -10.88
C TRP A 264 -1.80 21.76 -9.82
N LEU A 265 -1.72 21.17 -8.63
CA LEU A 265 -2.67 21.47 -7.54
C LEU A 265 -2.60 22.93 -7.08
N ARG A 266 -1.39 23.48 -6.95
CA ARG A 266 -1.25 24.92 -6.68
C ARG A 266 -1.88 25.78 -7.77
N ARG A 267 -1.73 25.38 -9.02
CA ARG A 267 -2.38 26.08 -10.14
C ARG A 267 -3.89 25.93 -10.09
N ALA A 268 -4.42 24.78 -9.71
CA ALA A 268 -5.86 24.55 -9.54
C ALA A 268 -6.46 25.51 -8.50
N VAL A 269 -5.85 25.60 -7.32
CA VAL A 269 -6.34 26.48 -6.23
C VAL A 269 -6.07 27.96 -6.48
N GLU A 270 -5.11 28.31 -7.32
CA GLU A 270 -4.89 29.69 -7.78
C GLU A 270 -5.99 30.12 -8.75
N VAL A 271 -6.36 29.28 -9.72
CA VAL A 271 -7.38 29.55 -10.74
C VAL A 271 -8.80 29.53 -10.14
N GLN A 272 -9.03 28.62 -9.19
CA GLN A 272 -10.33 28.43 -8.54
C GLN A 272 -10.13 28.19 -7.02
N PRO A 273 -10.00 29.25 -6.21
CA PRO A 273 -9.75 29.14 -4.78
C PRO A 273 -10.80 28.36 -3.97
N GLU A 274 -12.06 28.36 -4.43
CA GLU A 274 -13.18 27.63 -3.82
C GLU A 274 -13.35 26.21 -4.36
N LEU A 275 -12.36 25.67 -5.09
CA LEU A 275 -12.33 24.25 -5.47
C LEU A 275 -11.84 23.42 -4.27
N TRP A 276 -12.77 23.10 -3.37
CA TRP A 276 -12.46 22.44 -2.09
C TRP A 276 -11.80 21.08 -2.25
N SER A 277 -12.12 20.39 -3.32
CA SER A 277 -11.47 19.15 -3.72
C SER A 277 -9.98 19.36 -4.03
N ALA A 278 -9.63 20.37 -4.82
CA ALA A 278 -8.22 20.67 -5.10
C ALA A 278 -7.47 21.15 -3.85
N GLN A 279 -8.12 21.89 -2.95
CA GLN A 279 -7.53 22.22 -1.64
C GLN A 279 -7.22 20.95 -0.82
N ARG A 280 -8.16 19.99 -0.79
CA ARG A 280 -7.96 18.69 -0.14
C ARG A 280 -6.79 17.93 -0.78
N GLU A 281 -6.84 17.75 -2.11
CA GLU A 281 -5.79 17.01 -2.84
C GLU A 281 -4.41 17.66 -2.68
N LEU A 282 -4.33 19.00 -2.62
CA LEU A 282 -3.08 19.71 -2.32
C LEU A 282 -2.57 19.33 -0.93
N GLY A 283 -3.44 19.33 0.07
CA GLY A 283 -3.06 18.92 1.42
C GLY A 283 -2.59 17.46 1.49
N LEU A 284 -3.35 16.52 0.89
CA LEU A 284 -2.98 15.12 0.83
C LEU A 284 -1.67 14.89 0.05
N ASN A 285 -1.46 15.62 -1.04
CA ASN A 285 -0.22 15.53 -1.82
C ASN A 285 1.00 16.07 -1.06
N LEU A 286 0.83 17.13 -0.28
CA LEU A 286 1.87 17.63 0.62
C LEU A 286 2.21 16.61 1.71
N MET A 287 1.23 15.85 2.22
CA MET A 287 1.50 14.71 3.10
C MET A 287 2.35 13.64 2.37
N ARG A 288 2.02 13.27 1.11
CA ARG A 288 2.81 12.32 0.31
C ARG A 288 4.26 12.78 0.12
N LEU A 289 4.48 14.07 -0.01
CA LEU A 289 5.81 14.68 -0.10
C LEU A 289 6.55 14.81 1.26
N GLY A 290 5.98 14.29 2.37
CA GLY A 290 6.56 14.44 3.71
C GLY A 290 6.49 15.87 4.28
N ARG A 291 5.63 16.73 3.71
CA ARG A 291 5.46 18.14 4.06
C ARG A 291 4.21 18.38 4.90
N ALA A 292 4.08 17.61 5.99
CA ALA A 292 2.88 17.59 6.84
C ALA A 292 2.54 18.98 7.43
N ALA A 293 3.54 19.80 7.76
CA ALA A 293 3.31 21.17 8.27
C ALA A 293 2.61 22.06 7.22
N ASP A 294 3.00 21.92 5.95
CA ASP A 294 2.42 22.71 4.86
C ASP A 294 1.01 22.21 4.47
N ALA A 295 0.71 20.93 4.74
CA ALA A 295 -0.56 20.31 4.40
C ALA A 295 -1.77 20.88 5.16
N ARG A 296 -1.54 21.40 6.38
CA ARG A 296 -2.63 21.88 7.25
C ARG A 296 -3.42 23.01 6.62
N ALA A 297 -2.78 24.01 6.04
CA ALA A 297 -3.47 25.20 5.53
C ALA A 297 -4.46 24.88 4.41
N PRO A 298 -4.12 24.14 3.34
CA PRO A 298 -5.10 23.77 2.32
C PRO A 298 -6.19 22.81 2.86
N LEU A 299 -5.88 21.91 3.81
CA LEU A 299 -6.87 21.03 4.42
C LEU A 299 -7.89 21.82 5.28
N VAL A 300 -7.47 22.84 6.01
CA VAL A 300 -8.38 23.73 6.75
C VAL A 300 -9.31 24.47 5.80
N LYS A 301 -8.81 25.00 4.69
CA LYS A 301 -9.65 25.64 3.65
C LYS A 301 -10.64 24.66 3.04
N SER A 302 -10.20 23.42 2.76
CA SER A 302 -11.12 22.39 2.28
C SER A 302 -12.21 22.08 3.31
N TYR A 303 -11.86 21.98 4.60
CA TYR A 303 -12.83 21.75 5.68
C TYR A 303 -13.83 22.91 5.84
N GLU A 304 -13.39 24.16 5.70
CA GLU A 304 -14.28 25.34 5.76
C GLU A 304 -15.36 25.32 4.65
N GLY A 305 -15.02 24.79 3.48
CA GLY A 305 -15.95 24.70 2.35
C GLY A 305 -16.75 23.40 2.29
N ASP A 306 -16.16 22.29 2.77
CA ASP A 306 -16.81 20.97 2.84
C ASP A 306 -16.45 20.26 4.15
N PRO A 307 -17.12 20.59 5.28
CA PRO A 307 -16.86 20.01 6.59
C PRO A 307 -17.30 18.55 6.74
N PHE A 308 -17.97 17.99 5.75
CA PHE A 308 -18.45 16.60 5.74
C PHE A 308 -17.51 15.64 5.02
N ASN A 309 -16.47 16.16 4.39
CA ASN A 309 -15.50 15.32 3.70
C ASN A 309 -14.65 14.52 4.71
N THR A 310 -14.87 13.22 4.74
CA THR A 310 -14.26 12.31 5.71
C THR A 310 -12.73 12.30 5.62
N ASN A 311 -12.17 12.34 4.40
CA ASN A 311 -10.71 12.34 4.20
C ASN A 311 -10.07 13.60 4.81
N THR A 312 -10.68 14.78 4.55
CA THR A 312 -10.22 16.04 5.13
C THR A 312 -10.24 16.02 6.64
N VAL A 313 -11.38 15.59 7.23
CA VAL A 313 -11.55 15.52 8.70
C VAL A 313 -10.55 14.57 9.33
N ASN A 314 -10.41 13.36 8.80
CA ASN A 314 -9.49 12.36 9.34
C ASN A 314 -8.04 12.83 9.23
N THR A 315 -7.63 13.40 8.09
CA THR A 315 -6.25 13.88 7.89
C THR A 315 -5.93 15.05 8.82
N LEU A 316 -6.87 15.97 9.07
CA LEU A 316 -6.67 17.04 10.06
C LEU A 316 -6.51 16.48 11.48
N ARG A 317 -7.30 15.46 11.86
CA ARG A 317 -7.13 14.77 13.14
C ARG A 317 -5.77 14.09 13.26
N LEU A 318 -5.31 13.41 12.19
CA LEU A 318 -3.98 12.82 12.17
C LEU A 318 -2.90 13.89 12.36
N LEU A 319 -3.00 15.04 11.67
CA LEU A 319 -2.06 16.15 11.85
C LEU A 319 -2.00 16.67 13.28
N ASP A 320 -3.11 16.58 14.05
CA ASP A 320 -3.14 16.97 15.46
C ASP A 320 -2.35 15.99 16.36
N THR A 321 -2.17 14.74 15.94
CA THR A 321 -1.39 13.73 16.70
C THR A 321 0.11 13.75 16.42
N LEU A 322 0.57 14.42 15.35
CA LEU A 322 1.99 14.39 14.95
C LEU A 322 2.95 15.01 15.98
N ASN A 323 2.45 15.83 16.91
CA ASN A 323 3.23 16.31 18.05
C ASN A 323 3.65 15.21 19.05
N GLN A 324 3.05 14.01 18.95
CA GLN A 324 3.40 12.83 19.73
C GLN A 324 4.56 12.03 19.12
N TYR A 325 5.08 12.44 17.97
CA TYR A 325 6.18 11.77 17.28
C TYR A 325 7.49 12.53 17.47
N ASP A 326 8.58 11.76 17.59
CA ASP A 326 9.93 12.26 17.45
C ASP A 326 10.28 12.30 15.96
N VAL A 327 10.87 13.43 15.52
CA VAL A 327 11.44 13.58 14.19
C VAL A 327 12.94 13.61 14.33
N ILE A 328 13.61 12.59 13.80
CA ILE A 328 15.03 12.33 14.00
C ILE A 328 15.75 12.38 12.66
N ASP A 329 16.74 13.26 12.51
CA ASP A 329 17.61 13.27 11.35
C ASP A 329 18.81 12.36 11.61
N THR A 330 19.05 11.39 10.70
CA THR A 330 20.21 10.50 10.79
C THR A 330 21.39 11.07 10.02
N PRO A 331 22.66 10.90 10.51
CA PRO A 331 23.79 11.61 9.93
C PRO A 331 24.27 11.11 8.56
N ALA A 332 24.17 9.81 8.28
CA ALA A 332 24.56 9.25 6.97
C ALA A 332 24.12 7.78 6.83
N PRO A 333 23.35 7.41 5.77
CA PRO A 333 22.75 8.35 4.83
C PRO A 333 21.72 9.23 5.54
N ALA A 334 21.55 10.44 5.07
CA ALA A 334 20.58 11.36 5.65
C ALA A 334 19.16 10.81 5.45
N LEU A 335 18.54 10.35 6.54
CA LEU A 335 17.16 9.92 6.59
C LEU A 335 16.44 10.70 7.68
N LYS A 336 15.18 10.97 7.47
CA LYS A 336 14.30 11.53 8.49
C LYS A 336 13.41 10.41 9.03
N LEU A 337 13.54 10.08 10.30
CA LEU A 337 12.71 9.09 10.97
C LEU A 337 11.61 9.80 11.75
N GLN A 338 10.36 9.39 11.56
CA GLN A 338 9.21 9.83 12.37
C GLN A 338 8.68 8.64 13.14
N LEU A 339 8.97 8.63 14.45
CA LEU A 339 8.64 7.52 15.34
C LEU A 339 7.81 8.05 16.52
N HIS A 340 6.78 7.33 16.91
CA HIS A 340 5.97 7.73 18.07
C HIS A 340 6.82 7.66 19.35
N LYS A 341 6.70 8.69 20.23
CA LYS A 341 7.54 8.86 21.44
C LYS A 341 7.56 7.67 22.37
N THR A 342 6.47 6.89 22.44
CA THR A 342 6.39 5.72 23.30
C THR A 342 7.25 4.54 22.83
N GLU A 343 7.63 4.50 21.57
CA GLU A 343 8.39 3.40 20.96
C GLU A 343 9.61 3.85 20.16
N SER A 344 9.86 5.17 20.11
CA SER A 344 10.98 5.77 19.38
C SER A 344 12.31 5.19 19.84
N ALA A 345 12.55 5.15 21.15
CA ALA A 345 13.82 4.67 21.71
C ALA A 345 14.10 3.18 21.43
N PRO A 346 13.14 2.23 21.61
CA PRO A 346 13.37 0.83 21.30
C PRO A 346 13.45 0.51 19.82
N LEU A 347 12.70 1.21 18.94
CA LEU A 347 12.65 0.87 17.51
C LEU A 347 13.74 1.54 16.68
N ARG A 348 14.14 2.74 17.05
CA ARG A 348 15.13 3.55 16.30
C ARG A 348 16.37 2.75 15.86
N PRO A 349 17.08 1.99 16.74
CA PRO A 349 18.31 1.31 16.35
C PRO A 349 18.10 0.29 15.23
N TYR A 350 16.94 -0.40 15.20
CA TYR A 350 16.62 -1.40 14.19
C TYR A 350 16.17 -0.77 12.87
N VAL A 351 15.38 0.30 12.95
CA VAL A 351 14.94 1.05 11.75
C VAL A 351 16.14 1.66 11.04
N GLU A 352 17.05 2.31 11.78
CA GLU A 352 18.31 2.86 11.24
C GLU A 352 19.16 1.76 10.60
N GLN A 353 19.31 0.61 11.25
CA GLN A 353 20.11 -0.52 10.74
C GLN A 353 19.54 -1.08 9.43
N ILE A 354 18.22 -1.32 9.35
CA ILE A 354 17.58 -1.87 8.15
C ILE A 354 17.65 -0.85 7.01
N ALA A 355 17.28 0.40 7.27
CA ALA A 355 17.29 1.45 6.27
C ALA A 355 18.70 1.68 5.71
N GLN A 356 19.71 1.74 6.57
CA GLN A 356 21.12 1.84 6.16
C GLN A 356 21.56 0.66 5.29
N LYS A 357 21.20 -0.59 5.71
CA LYS A 357 21.53 -1.80 4.96
C LYS A 357 20.82 -1.82 3.60
N ALA A 358 19.55 -1.40 3.56
CA ALA A 358 18.76 -1.30 2.34
C ALA A 358 19.39 -0.30 1.36
N ILE A 359 19.69 0.92 1.82
CA ILE A 359 20.31 1.95 0.98
C ILE A 359 21.64 1.45 0.42
N ASN A 360 22.52 0.89 1.24
CA ASN A 360 23.82 0.37 0.79
C ASN A 360 23.65 -0.79 -0.21
N THR A 361 22.67 -1.65 -0.01
CA THR A 361 22.41 -2.79 -0.88
C THR A 361 21.85 -2.33 -2.22
N PHE A 362 20.80 -1.53 -2.19
CA PHE A 362 20.09 -1.14 -3.40
C PHE A 362 20.85 -0.11 -4.23
N SER A 363 21.63 0.81 -3.60
CA SER A 363 22.51 1.72 -4.35
C SER A 363 23.49 0.95 -5.23
N ARG A 364 24.09 -0.11 -4.70
CA ARG A 364 25.03 -0.97 -5.48
C ARG A 364 24.29 -1.80 -6.52
N ARG A 365 23.14 -2.40 -6.16
CA ARG A 365 22.39 -3.30 -7.03
C ARG A 365 21.78 -2.58 -8.23
N TYR A 366 21.16 -1.42 -7.98
CA TYR A 366 20.46 -0.66 -9.02
C TYR A 366 21.32 0.45 -9.66
N GLY A 367 22.52 0.72 -9.15
CA GLY A 367 23.38 1.80 -9.66
C GLY A 367 22.69 3.17 -9.57
N TYR A 368 21.89 3.39 -8.52
CA TYR A 368 21.13 4.61 -8.25
C TYR A 368 21.31 5.01 -6.78
N THR A 369 21.40 6.30 -6.51
CA THR A 369 21.42 6.84 -5.16
C THR A 369 20.37 7.94 -5.06
N PRO A 370 19.40 7.85 -4.13
CA PRO A 370 18.41 8.90 -3.92
C PRO A 370 19.08 10.25 -3.66
N ALA A 371 18.58 11.33 -4.27
CA ALA A 371 19.18 12.68 -4.16
C ALA A 371 18.80 13.40 -2.87
N GLY A 372 17.72 12.98 -2.21
CA GLY A 372 17.16 13.62 -1.00
C GLY A 372 17.41 12.84 0.28
N SER A 373 17.16 13.48 1.42
CA SER A 373 16.93 12.77 2.68
C SER A 373 15.58 12.10 2.63
N GLY A 374 15.55 10.78 2.38
CA GLY A 374 14.31 9.99 2.46
C GLY A 374 13.68 10.07 3.85
N GLY A 375 12.42 9.72 3.97
CA GLY A 375 11.69 9.65 5.24
C GLY A 375 11.20 8.24 5.53
N VAL A 376 11.22 7.84 6.81
CA VAL A 376 10.56 6.62 7.29
C VAL A 376 9.64 7.00 8.45
N GLU A 377 8.36 6.76 8.27
CA GLU A 377 7.29 7.08 9.23
C GLU A 377 6.67 5.77 9.75
N LEU A 378 6.72 5.53 11.06
CA LEU A 378 6.10 4.36 11.71
C LEU A 378 4.90 4.81 12.56
N TYR A 379 3.76 4.15 12.35
CA TYR A 379 2.51 4.46 13.02
C TYR A 379 2.10 3.30 13.96
N PRO A 380 2.03 3.53 15.29
CA PRO A 380 1.61 2.52 16.27
C PRO A 380 0.11 2.23 16.23
N ASN A 381 -0.66 3.08 15.56
CA ASN A 381 -2.09 2.91 15.34
C ASN A 381 -2.33 2.65 13.84
N HIS A 382 -2.88 1.48 13.52
CA HIS A 382 -3.16 1.11 12.14
C HIS A 382 -4.16 2.05 11.44
N ASP A 383 -5.15 2.59 12.16
CA ASP A 383 -6.10 3.54 11.56
C ASP A 383 -5.41 4.87 11.23
N ASP A 384 -4.45 5.32 12.05
CA ASP A 384 -3.65 6.51 11.75
C ASP A 384 -2.76 6.28 10.51
N PHE A 385 -2.17 5.09 10.38
CA PHE A 385 -1.44 4.71 9.16
C PHE A 385 -2.38 4.70 7.96
N ALA A 386 -3.56 4.09 8.06
CA ALA A 386 -4.53 4.05 6.99
C ALA A 386 -4.99 5.46 6.57
N VAL A 387 -5.22 6.35 7.54
CA VAL A 387 -5.52 7.77 7.28
C VAL A 387 -4.34 8.47 6.62
N ARG A 388 -3.10 8.21 7.06
CA ARG A 388 -1.88 8.79 6.47
C ARG A 388 -1.76 8.49 4.98
N ILE A 389 -2.12 7.30 4.56
CA ILE A 389 -1.96 6.86 3.16
C ILE A 389 -3.16 7.21 2.28
N ALA A 390 -4.39 7.16 2.81
CA ALA A 390 -5.62 7.27 2.02
C ALA A 390 -6.68 8.23 2.59
N GLY A 391 -6.43 8.86 3.74
CA GLY A 391 -7.44 9.70 4.42
C GLY A 391 -8.60 8.93 5.05
N LEU A 392 -8.59 7.59 5.02
CA LEU A 392 -9.66 6.72 5.52
C LEU A 392 -9.08 5.60 6.38
N PRO A 393 -9.71 5.23 7.51
CA PRO A 393 -9.30 4.08 8.32
C PRO A 393 -9.65 2.75 7.65
N GLY A 394 -9.08 1.64 8.16
CA GLY A 394 -9.49 0.28 7.81
C GLY A 394 -8.86 -0.28 6.53
N ILE A 395 -7.78 0.29 6.04
CA ILE A 395 -7.04 -0.21 4.86
C ILE A 395 -6.06 -1.30 5.29
N GLY A 396 -6.10 -2.45 4.62
CA GLY A 396 -5.31 -3.63 4.99
C GLY A 396 -3.84 -3.63 4.54
N LEU A 397 -3.23 -2.48 4.21
CA LEU A 397 -1.82 -2.37 3.85
C LEU A 397 -0.92 -2.37 5.09
N LEU A 398 0.35 -2.70 4.92
CA LEU A 398 1.37 -2.70 5.96
C LEU A 398 2.40 -1.59 5.77
N GLY A 399 2.67 -1.20 4.54
CA GLY A 399 3.58 -0.13 4.16
C GLY A 399 3.16 0.51 2.84
N VAL A 400 3.65 1.70 2.57
CA VAL A 400 3.50 2.44 1.31
C VAL A 400 4.66 3.41 1.12
N THR A 401 5.18 3.45 -0.09
CA THR A 401 6.24 4.39 -0.49
C THR A 401 5.69 5.51 -1.37
N PHE A 402 5.91 6.74 -0.93
CA PHE A 402 5.60 7.98 -1.65
C PHE A 402 6.88 8.63 -2.16
N GLY A 403 7.44 8.12 -3.26
CA GLY A 403 8.74 8.60 -3.75
C GLY A 403 9.86 8.29 -2.76
N ASP A 404 10.35 9.31 -2.05
CA ASP A 404 11.41 9.16 -1.05
C ASP A 404 10.88 8.98 0.39
N VAL A 405 9.56 8.93 0.60
CA VAL A 405 8.94 8.79 1.92
C VAL A 405 8.27 7.43 2.04
N VAL A 406 8.69 6.66 3.02
CA VAL A 406 8.08 5.39 3.43
C VAL A 406 7.19 5.62 4.63
N ALA A 407 5.93 5.25 4.57
CA ALA A 407 5.02 5.20 5.71
C ALA A 407 4.56 3.76 5.93
N MET A 408 4.56 3.28 7.18
CA MET A 408 4.16 1.90 7.46
C MET A 408 3.60 1.72 8.88
N ASP A 409 2.92 0.59 9.09
CA ASP A 409 2.57 0.14 10.43
C ASP A 409 3.84 -0.03 11.27
N SER A 410 3.80 0.47 12.50
CA SER A 410 4.78 0.09 13.51
C SER A 410 4.55 -1.36 13.97
N PRO A 411 5.58 -2.06 14.46
CA PRO A 411 5.39 -3.36 15.12
C PRO A 411 4.31 -3.39 16.18
N SER A 412 4.10 -2.29 16.92
CA SER A 412 3.05 -2.17 17.94
C SER A 412 1.65 -1.93 17.35
N GLY A 413 1.52 -1.52 16.10
CA GLY A 413 0.24 -1.30 15.42
C GLY A 413 -0.55 -2.59 15.16
N ARG A 414 0.09 -3.74 15.36
CA ARG A 414 -0.50 -5.07 15.20
C ARG A 414 -0.07 -5.99 16.34
N ARG A 415 -0.67 -7.19 16.40
CA ARG A 415 -0.21 -8.19 17.37
C ARG A 415 1.23 -8.60 17.07
N SER A 416 2.00 -8.83 18.10
CA SER A 416 3.36 -9.36 17.96
C SER A 416 3.38 -10.61 17.09
N GLY A 417 4.21 -10.61 16.06
CA GLY A 417 4.37 -11.70 15.11
C GLY A 417 3.31 -11.80 13.99
N ASP A 418 2.32 -10.88 13.90
CA ASP A 418 1.35 -10.90 12.80
C ASP A 418 1.99 -10.55 11.45
N PHE A 419 3.11 -9.82 11.44
CA PHE A 419 3.86 -9.48 10.24
C PHE A 419 5.34 -9.28 10.53
N HIS A 420 6.16 -9.46 9.48
CA HIS A 420 7.61 -9.26 9.54
C HIS A 420 7.95 -7.82 9.13
N TRP A 421 7.89 -6.89 10.10
CA TRP A 421 8.05 -5.45 9.83
C TRP A 421 9.38 -5.11 9.14
N GLY A 422 10.44 -5.87 9.42
CA GLY A 422 11.74 -5.69 8.78
C GLY A 422 11.71 -5.98 7.28
N SER A 423 10.96 -7.01 6.83
CA SER A 423 10.76 -7.28 5.40
C SER A 423 9.85 -6.25 4.76
N VAL A 424 8.81 -5.77 5.46
CA VAL A 424 7.97 -4.68 4.95
C VAL A 424 8.80 -3.41 4.73
N LEU A 425 9.63 -3.00 5.69
CA LEU A 425 10.52 -1.85 5.49
C LEU A 425 11.51 -2.08 4.34
N TRP A 426 12.04 -3.29 4.19
CA TRP A 426 12.91 -3.64 3.08
C TRP A 426 12.22 -3.51 1.72
N HIS A 427 10.98 -4.01 1.62
CA HIS A 427 10.10 -3.88 0.45
C HIS A 427 9.87 -2.41 0.07
N GLU A 428 9.45 -1.62 1.05
CA GLU A 428 9.18 -0.19 0.83
C GLU A 428 10.45 0.58 0.44
N MET A 429 11.57 0.25 1.07
CA MET A 429 12.86 0.84 0.67
C MET A 429 13.26 0.47 -0.77
N ALA A 430 12.93 -0.73 -1.27
CA ALA A 430 13.19 -1.10 -2.66
C ALA A 430 12.41 -0.20 -3.64
N HIS A 431 11.18 0.20 -3.29
CA HIS A 431 10.41 1.15 -4.09
C HIS A 431 11.10 2.51 -4.26
N VAL A 432 11.76 3.04 -3.22
CA VAL A 432 12.53 4.30 -3.33
C VAL A 432 13.53 4.22 -4.49
N PHE A 433 14.17 3.06 -4.67
CA PHE A 433 15.17 2.86 -5.72
C PHE A 433 14.55 2.57 -7.09
N THR A 434 13.52 1.74 -7.17
CA THR A 434 12.88 1.40 -8.46
C THR A 434 12.14 2.60 -9.05
N LEU A 435 11.47 3.39 -8.21
CA LEU A 435 10.80 4.63 -8.60
C LEU A 435 11.82 5.71 -9.01
N GLY A 436 12.80 5.98 -8.16
CA GLY A 436 13.80 7.01 -8.42
C GLY A 436 14.66 6.72 -9.64
N ALA A 437 15.05 5.45 -9.84
CA ALA A 437 15.86 5.01 -10.98
C ALA A 437 15.17 5.17 -12.33
N THR A 438 13.85 5.34 -12.36
CA THR A 438 13.01 5.45 -13.56
C THR A 438 12.24 6.77 -13.63
N GLN A 439 12.56 7.73 -12.78
CA GLN A 439 11.79 8.98 -12.66
C GLN A 439 10.29 8.71 -12.50
N HIS A 440 9.95 7.72 -11.69
CA HIS A 440 8.58 7.26 -11.40
C HIS A 440 7.80 6.74 -12.64
N ARG A 441 8.49 6.19 -13.65
CA ARG A 441 7.86 5.64 -14.86
C ARG A 441 7.80 4.12 -14.90
N VAL A 442 8.42 3.45 -13.94
CA VAL A 442 8.33 1.99 -13.82
C VAL A 442 6.87 1.57 -13.69
N PRO A 443 6.39 0.57 -14.47
CA PRO A 443 5.04 0.04 -14.29
C PRO A 443 4.90 -0.56 -12.90
N ARG A 444 3.68 -0.49 -12.34
CA ARG A 444 3.44 -0.89 -10.95
C ARG A 444 3.85 -2.33 -10.71
N TRP A 445 3.46 -3.23 -11.61
CA TRP A 445 3.78 -4.65 -11.48
C TRP A 445 5.29 -4.91 -11.33
N LEU A 446 6.13 -4.18 -12.08
CA LEU A 446 7.58 -4.38 -12.01
C LEU A 446 8.17 -3.80 -10.72
N SER A 447 7.69 -2.63 -10.27
CA SER A 447 8.12 -2.06 -8.99
C SER A 447 7.77 -2.99 -7.83
N GLU A 448 6.52 -3.50 -7.78
CA GLU A 448 6.09 -4.47 -6.77
C GLU A 448 6.84 -5.80 -6.89
N GLY A 449 7.01 -6.32 -8.11
CA GLY A 449 7.73 -7.56 -8.36
C GLY A 449 9.20 -7.50 -7.94
N LEU A 450 9.87 -6.39 -8.17
CA LEU A 450 11.25 -6.18 -7.71
C LEU A 450 11.33 -6.07 -6.20
N SER A 451 10.38 -5.42 -5.55
CA SER A 451 10.34 -5.33 -4.09
C SER A 451 10.15 -6.71 -3.44
N VAL A 452 9.22 -7.53 -3.94
CA VAL A 452 9.05 -8.93 -3.50
C VAL A 452 10.30 -9.76 -3.79
N PHE A 453 10.91 -9.60 -4.95
CA PHE A 453 12.16 -10.29 -5.31
C PHE A 453 13.31 -9.91 -4.36
N GLU A 454 13.43 -8.65 -3.97
CA GLU A 454 14.44 -8.19 -3.01
C GLU A 454 14.17 -8.72 -1.60
N GLU A 455 12.92 -8.84 -1.16
CA GLU A 455 12.60 -9.54 0.10
C GLU A 455 13.13 -10.98 0.08
N TRP A 456 12.90 -11.71 -1.01
CA TRP A 456 13.29 -13.12 -1.15
C TRP A 456 14.79 -13.34 -1.31
N THR A 457 15.52 -12.36 -1.82
CA THR A 457 16.94 -12.54 -2.18
C THR A 457 17.92 -11.81 -1.28
N THR A 458 17.57 -10.62 -0.82
CA THR A 458 18.47 -9.75 -0.06
C THR A 458 17.88 -9.25 1.26
N GLY A 459 16.61 -9.53 1.51
CA GLY A 459 15.86 -9.10 2.69
C GLY A 459 16.41 -9.64 4.02
N PRO A 460 15.80 -9.22 5.13
CA PRO A 460 16.20 -9.67 6.46
C PRO A 460 16.00 -11.18 6.68
N THR A 461 15.02 -11.77 6.01
CA THR A 461 14.74 -13.21 6.04
C THR A 461 14.60 -13.73 4.61
N PRO A 462 15.72 -13.96 3.90
CA PRO A 462 15.68 -14.38 2.51
C PRO A 462 15.12 -15.80 2.38
N GLY A 463 14.39 -16.03 1.31
CA GLY A 463 13.77 -17.31 0.97
C GLY A 463 12.51 -17.10 0.15
N VAL A 464 12.26 -17.98 -0.81
CA VAL A 464 11.08 -17.89 -1.67
C VAL A 464 9.94 -18.64 -1.00
N ASN A 465 8.98 -17.88 -0.46
CA ASN A 465 7.77 -18.42 0.14
C ASN A 465 6.60 -18.27 -0.83
N VAL A 466 5.89 -19.36 -1.12
CA VAL A 466 4.75 -19.36 -2.03
C VAL A 466 3.57 -20.09 -1.41
N GLU A 467 2.46 -19.38 -1.26
CA GLU A 467 1.22 -19.96 -0.76
C GLU A 467 0.55 -20.88 -1.81
N PRO A 468 -0.09 -21.97 -1.38
CA PRO A 468 -0.81 -22.90 -2.28
C PRO A 468 -1.81 -22.20 -3.21
N ASP A 469 -2.52 -21.18 -2.70
CA ASP A 469 -3.53 -20.44 -3.46
C ASP A 469 -2.94 -19.76 -4.71
N VAL A 470 -1.68 -19.33 -4.67
CA VAL A 470 -0.96 -18.76 -5.83
C VAL A 470 -0.82 -19.82 -6.93
N LEU A 471 -0.48 -21.04 -6.55
CA LEU A 471 -0.32 -22.16 -7.48
C LEU A 471 -1.67 -22.66 -8.02
N ASP A 472 -2.72 -22.62 -7.19
CA ASP A 472 -4.09 -22.94 -7.63
C ASP A 472 -4.61 -21.91 -8.65
N VAL A 473 -4.29 -20.60 -8.46
CA VAL A 473 -4.60 -19.55 -9.45
C VAL A 473 -3.79 -19.73 -10.73
N PHE A 474 -2.50 -20.06 -10.64
CA PHE A 474 -1.68 -20.40 -11.80
C PHE A 474 -2.22 -21.60 -12.56
N ALA A 475 -2.53 -22.70 -11.87
CA ALA A 475 -3.09 -23.93 -12.47
C ALA A 475 -4.43 -23.70 -13.18
N SER A 476 -5.23 -22.76 -12.68
CA SER A 476 -6.51 -22.38 -13.33
C SER A 476 -6.35 -21.43 -14.53
N GLY A 477 -5.12 -21.07 -14.91
CA GLY A 477 -4.84 -20.17 -16.04
C GLY A 477 -5.23 -18.70 -15.80
N ARG A 478 -5.34 -18.26 -14.55
CA ARG A 478 -5.75 -16.89 -14.19
C ARG A 478 -4.59 -15.93 -13.98
N PHE A 479 -3.34 -16.37 -14.17
CA PHE A 479 -2.21 -15.46 -14.24
C PHE A 479 -2.34 -14.57 -15.48
N LEU A 480 -1.99 -13.31 -15.33
CA LEU A 480 -2.08 -12.34 -16.42
C LEU A 480 -0.83 -12.41 -17.32
N PRO A 481 -0.96 -12.16 -18.64
CA PRO A 481 0.20 -11.94 -19.49
C PRO A 481 1.05 -10.79 -18.95
N VAL A 482 2.39 -10.88 -19.09
CA VAL A 482 3.32 -9.86 -18.59
C VAL A 482 3.01 -8.44 -19.11
N ALA A 483 2.54 -8.35 -20.35
CA ALA A 483 2.17 -7.07 -20.98
C ALA A 483 0.92 -6.40 -20.35
N ARG A 484 0.12 -7.17 -19.58
CA ARG A 484 -1.12 -6.71 -18.95
C ARG A 484 -1.12 -6.90 -17.43
N LEU A 485 0.03 -7.16 -16.83
CA LEU A 485 0.09 -7.49 -15.39
C LEU A 485 -0.32 -6.30 -14.49
N ASP A 486 -0.17 -5.06 -14.97
CA ASP A 486 -0.68 -3.88 -14.25
C ASP A 486 -2.21 -3.92 -14.04
N ASP A 487 -2.98 -4.56 -14.93
CA ASP A 487 -4.43 -4.71 -14.77
C ASP A 487 -4.79 -5.42 -13.46
N GLY A 488 -3.96 -6.37 -13.03
CA GLY A 488 -4.15 -7.09 -11.76
C GLY A 488 -4.00 -6.20 -10.52
N PHE A 489 -3.32 -5.08 -10.63
CA PHE A 489 -3.15 -4.10 -9.57
C PHE A 489 -4.15 -2.95 -9.65
N LEU A 490 -4.49 -2.51 -10.86
CA LEU A 490 -5.31 -1.33 -11.08
C LEU A 490 -6.81 -1.63 -11.11
N ARG A 491 -7.20 -2.73 -11.74
CA ARG A 491 -8.60 -3.11 -11.96
C ARG A 491 -8.83 -4.60 -11.72
N PRO A 492 -8.72 -5.07 -10.46
CA PRO A 492 -8.90 -6.48 -10.15
C PRO A 492 -10.30 -6.96 -10.53
N THR A 493 -10.38 -8.16 -11.11
CA THR A 493 -11.62 -8.78 -11.61
C THR A 493 -12.13 -9.90 -10.70
N TYR A 494 -11.35 -10.28 -9.67
CA TYR A 494 -11.74 -11.26 -8.66
C TYR A 494 -11.09 -10.95 -7.31
N GLU A 495 -11.68 -11.46 -6.24
CA GLU A 495 -11.17 -11.32 -4.88
C GLU A 495 -9.71 -11.84 -4.79
N ASN A 496 -8.84 -11.13 -4.09
CA ASN A 496 -7.41 -11.44 -3.91
C ASN A 496 -6.54 -11.35 -5.19
N GLN A 497 -7.05 -10.85 -6.33
CA GLN A 497 -6.25 -10.75 -7.55
C GLN A 497 -5.00 -9.88 -7.36
N VAL A 498 -5.09 -8.82 -6.58
CA VAL A 498 -3.93 -7.95 -6.31
C VAL A 498 -2.82 -8.73 -5.61
N GLN A 499 -3.13 -9.54 -4.60
CA GLN A 499 -2.14 -10.41 -3.94
C GLN A 499 -1.53 -11.41 -4.92
N MET A 500 -2.35 -12.00 -5.78
CA MET A 500 -1.86 -12.88 -6.84
C MET A 500 -0.95 -12.14 -7.81
N ALA A 501 -1.24 -10.89 -8.14
CA ALA A 501 -0.39 -10.05 -8.99
C ALA A 501 0.95 -9.72 -8.33
N TYR A 502 1.00 -9.44 -7.01
CA TYR A 502 2.24 -9.29 -6.25
C TYR A 502 3.11 -10.55 -6.37
N MET A 503 2.53 -11.71 -6.08
CA MET A 503 3.25 -12.99 -6.15
C MET A 503 3.69 -13.33 -7.57
N GLN A 504 2.82 -13.13 -8.57
CA GLN A 504 3.17 -13.34 -9.97
C GLN A 504 4.32 -12.42 -10.40
N ALA A 505 4.28 -11.15 -10.03
CA ALA A 505 5.32 -10.18 -10.36
C ALA A 505 6.68 -10.56 -9.74
N GLY A 506 6.70 -10.95 -8.45
CA GLY A 506 7.90 -11.46 -7.79
C GLY A 506 8.48 -12.71 -8.46
N LEU A 507 7.61 -13.67 -8.81
CA LEU A 507 8.00 -14.90 -9.53
C LEU A 507 8.52 -14.62 -10.94
N ILE A 508 7.97 -13.61 -11.63
CA ILE A 508 8.51 -13.14 -12.94
C ILE A 508 9.91 -12.54 -12.76
N CYS A 509 10.12 -11.71 -11.73
CA CYS A 509 11.46 -11.16 -11.45
C CYS A 509 12.47 -12.27 -11.11
N LEU A 510 12.07 -13.26 -10.31
CA LEU A 510 12.87 -14.44 -10.00
C LEU A 510 13.20 -15.26 -11.26
N PHE A 511 12.22 -15.49 -12.13
CA PHE A 511 12.43 -16.16 -13.42
C PHE A 511 13.41 -15.39 -14.30
N ALA A 512 13.21 -14.07 -14.42
CA ALA A 512 14.07 -13.23 -15.26
C ALA A 512 15.52 -13.20 -14.76
N ASP A 513 15.73 -13.14 -13.43
CA ASP A 513 17.05 -13.25 -12.82
C ASP A 513 17.71 -14.60 -13.13
N GLN A 514 17.01 -15.71 -12.93
CA GLN A 514 17.56 -17.06 -13.19
C GLN A 514 17.83 -17.32 -14.66
N ARG A 515 17.04 -16.73 -15.56
CA ARG A 515 17.14 -16.95 -17.00
C ARG A 515 18.19 -16.07 -17.69
N TRP A 516 18.29 -14.79 -17.28
CA TRP A 516 19.12 -13.77 -17.94
C TRP A 516 20.08 -13.04 -17.01
N GLY A 517 19.98 -13.26 -15.70
CA GLY A 517 20.78 -12.62 -14.67
C GLY A 517 20.26 -11.26 -14.22
N PHE A 518 20.62 -10.88 -12.99
CA PHE A 518 20.16 -9.66 -12.33
C PHE A 518 20.51 -8.37 -13.11
N GLU A 519 21.68 -8.30 -13.72
CA GLU A 519 22.05 -7.13 -14.55
C GLU A 519 21.08 -6.89 -15.71
N ARG A 520 20.52 -7.97 -16.28
CA ARG A 520 19.53 -7.86 -17.33
C ARG A 520 18.19 -7.36 -16.77
N LEU A 521 17.83 -7.80 -15.57
CA LEU A 521 16.63 -7.33 -14.86
C LEU A 521 16.75 -5.84 -14.52
N VAL A 522 17.93 -5.36 -14.10
CA VAL A 522 18.19 -3.92 -13.89
C VAL A 522 18.09 -3.14 -15.20
N ARG A 523 18.62 -3.68 -16.30
CA ARG A 523 18.43 -3.04 -17.63
C ARG A 523 16.97 -2.99 -18.04
N PHE A 524 16.18 -4.00 -17.68
CA PHE A 524 14.74 -4.01 -17.91
C PHE A 524 14.04 -2.91 -17.12
N LEU A 525 14.37 -2.74 -15.84
CA LEU A 525 13.90 -1.61 -15.02
C LEU A 525 14.26 -0.26 -15.69
N ARG A 526 15.53 -0.08 -16.06
CA ARG A 526 16.03 1.18 -16.67
C ARG A 526 15.39 1.49 -18.02
N ALA A 527 14.88 0.51 -18.75
CA ALA A 527 14.17 0.75 -20.01
C ALA A 527 12.94 1.65 -19.82
N PHE A 528 12.36 1.68 -18.62
CA PHE A 528 11.20 2.53 -18.29
C PHE A 528 11.56 3.97 -17.90
N ASP A 529 12.82 4.37 -17.98
CA ASP A 529 13.19 5.80 -17.88
C ASP A 529 12.70 6.61 -19.11
N GLY A 530 12.19 5.95 -20.15
CA GLY A 530 11.53 6.50 -21.32
C GLY A 530 10.02 6.15 -21.37
N ASP A 531 9.36 6.61 -22.43
CA ASP A 531 7.96 6.27 -22.74
C ASP A 531 7.91 4.92 -23.47
N VAL A 532 8.02 3.82 -22.69
CA VAL A 532 8.13 2.45 -23.22
C VAL A 532 7.06 1.57 -22.55
N THR A 533 6.32 0.81 -23.36
CA THR A 533 5.38 -0.20 -22.85
C THR A 533 6.12 -1.45 -22.34
N THR A 534 5.50 -2.20 -21.41
CA THR A 534 6.04 -3.48 -20.94
C THR A 534 6.39 -4.43 -22.10
N ALA A 535 5.51 -4.55 -23.10
CA ALA A 535 5.73 -5.38 -24.27
C ALA A 535 7.00 -4.97 -25.07
N ALA A 536 7.18 -3.68 -25.31
CA ALA A 536 8.34 -3.15 -26.00
C ALA A 536 9.63 -3.34 -25.18
N ALA A 537 9.57 -3.13 -23.87
CA ALA A 537 10.69 -3.33 -22.97
C ALA A 537 11.12 -4.82 -22.92
N VAL A 538 10.17 -5.76 -22.82
CA VAL A 538 10.44 -7.21 -22.89
C VAL A 538 11.18 -7.55 -24.15
N LYS A 539 10.68 -7.10 -25.32
CA LYS A 539 11.31 -7.38 -26.61
C LYS A 539 12.71 -6.79 -26.72
N SER A 540 12.89 -5.52 -26.34
CA SER A 540 14.17 -4.83 -26.47
C SER A 540 15.24 -5.34 -25.52
N VAL A 541 14.88 -5.72 -24.29
CA VAL A 541 15.83 -6.10 -23.25
C VAL A 541 16.10 -7.59 -23.22
N PHE A 542 15.07 -8.43 -23.29
CA PHE A 542 15.23 -9.88 -23.23
C PHE A 542 15.38 -10.54 -24.62
N GLY A 543 15.03 -9.82 -25.70
CA GLY A 543 15.18 -10.32 -27.07
C GLY A 543 14.11 -11.33 -27.50
N VAL A 544 13.01 -11.42 -26.73
CA VAL A 544 11.87 -12.30 -27.02
C VAL A 544 10.59 -11.49 -27.09
N ASP A 545 9.61 -11.97 -27.85
CA ASP A 545 8.27 -11.38 -27.85
C ASP A 545 7.56 -11.68 -26.51
N PRO A 546 6.60 -10.83 -26.06
CA PRO A 546 5.89 -11.03 -24.78
C PRO A 546 5.23 -12.40 -24.63
N GLU A 547 4.66 -12.93 -25.70
CA GLU A 547 4.02 -14.25 -25.71
C GLU A 547 5.05 -15.38 -25.50
N GLN A 548 6.25 -15.25 -26.06
CA GLN A 548 7.34 -16.19 -25.83
C GLN A 548 7.87 -16.07 -24.40
N PHE A 549 7.96 -14.86 -23.86
CA PHE A 549 8.32 -14.61 -22.47
C PHE A 549 7.33 -15.29 -21.51
N ASP A 550 6.04 -15.10 -21.72
CA ASP A 550 4.97 -15.72 -20.92
C ASP A 550 5.02 -17.25 -21.00
N LYS A 551 5.30 -17.79 -22.17
CA LYS A 551 5.48 -19.24 -22.36
C LYS A 551 6.65 -19.77 -21.54
N GLU A 552 7.82 -19.12 -21.62
CA GLU A 552 9.03 -19.53 -20.88
C GLU A 552 8.81 -19.39 -19.35
N PHE A 553 8.12 -18.34 -18.90
CA PHE A 553 7.72 -18.18 -17.52
C PHE A 553 6.76 -19.29 -17.07
N ASN A 554 5.75 -19.63 -17.87
CA ASN A 554 4.83 -20.73 -17.57
C ASN A 554 5.57 -22.09 -17.48
N ASP A 555 6.54 -22.32 -18.34
CA ASP A 555 7.38 -23.53 -18.31
C ASP A 555 8.27 -23.56 -17.05
N PHE A 556 8.82 -22.42 -16.63
CA PHE A 556 9.54 -22.26 -15.38
C PHE A 556 8.63 -22.59 -14.16
N MET A 557 7.41 -22.05 -14.11
CA MET A 557 6.44 -22.33 -13.05
C MET A 557 6.11 -23.82 -12.97
N LYS A 558 5.82 -24.44 -14.11
CA LYS A 558 5.53 -25.89 -14.18
C LYS A 558 6.70 -26.75 -13.71
N GLN A 559 7.92 -26.38 -14.07
CA GLN A 559 9.11 -27.11 -13.65
C GLN A 559 9.41 -26.94 -12.15
N ARG A 560 9.34 -25.70 -11.67
CA ARG A 560 9.65 -25.37 -10.27
C ARG A 560 8.66 -25.99 -9.29
N PHE A 561 7.38 -25.86 -9.58
CA PHE A 561 6.30 -26.33 -8.70
C PHE A 561 5.64 -27.64 -9.18
N LYS A 562 6.40 -28.44 -9.95
CA LYS A 562 5.87 -29.69 -10.53
C LYS A 562 5.24 -30.64 -9.51
N GLY A 563 5.77 -30.69 -8.29
CA GLY A 563 5.27 -31.56 -7.23
C GLY A 563 3.83 -31.22 -6.85
N TYR A 564 3.57 -29.95 -6.56
CA TYR A 564 2.25 -29.45 -6.20
C TYR A 564 1.29 -29.43 -7.38
N LEU A 565 1.72 -28.94 -8.54
CA LEU A 565 0.90 -28.84 -9.73
C LEU A 565 0.44 -30.20 -10.29
N ALA A 566 1.21 -31.26 -10.02
CA ALA A 566 0.83 -32.61 -10.42
C ALA A 566 -0.23 -33.22 -9.47
N ASP A 567 -0.21 -32.93 -8.17
CA ASP A 567 -1.07 -33.55 -7.19
C ASP A 567 -1.28 -32.68 -5.93
N ALA A 568 -1.91 -31.52 -6.09
CA ALA A 568 -2.27 -30.63 -4.98
C ALA A 568 -3.15 -31.32 -3.91
N PRO A 569 -4.13 -32.21 -4.24
CA PRO A 569 -4.90 -32.95 -3.25
C PRO A 569 -4.03 -33.84 -2.35
N ARG A 570 -2.97 -34.46 -2.91
CA ARG A 570 -2.04 -35.27 -2.12
C ARG A 570 -1.28 -34.42 -1.13
N TRP A 571 -0.83 -33.21 -1.52
CA TRP A 571 -0.18 -32.30 -0.57
C TRP A 571 -1.09 -31.96 0.60
N LYS A 572 -2.36 -31.57 0.34
CA LYS A 572 -3.37 -31.28 1.38
C LYS A 572 -3.58 -32.50 2.30
N THR A 573 -3.71 -33.67 1.73
CA THR A 573 -3.86 -34.93 2.48
C THR A 573 -2.64 -35.22 3.38
N GLN A 574 -1.41 -34.98 2.89
CA GLN A 574 -0.21 -35.18 3.70
C GLN A 574 -0.11 -34.17 4.84
N MET A 575 -0.46 -32.89 4.60
CA MET A 575 -0.50 -31.86 5.64
C MET A 575 -1.49 -32.24 6.76
N GLU A 576 -2.73 -32.57 6.40
CA GLU A 576 -3.76 -33.03 7.36
C GLU A 576 -3.33 -34.29 8.13
N ARG A 577 -2.70 -35.24 7.43
CA ARG A 577 -2.18 -36.48 8.07
C ARG A 577 -1.05 -36.17 9.03
N ALA A 578 -0.14 -35.26 8.67
CA ALA A 578 0.98 -34.87 9.51
C ALA A 578 0.49 -34.29 10.85
N HIS A 579 -0.43 -33.33 10.82
CA HIS A 579 -1.03 -32.74 12.02
C HIS A 579 -1.79 -33.78 12.87
N ARG A 580 -2.69 -34.54 12.25
CA ARG A 580 -3.48 -35.54 12.96
C ARG A 580 -2.61 -36.63 13.62
N MET A 581 -1.53 -37.07 12.97
CA MET A 581 -0.61 -38.04 13.52
C MET A 581 0.28 -37.47 14.62
N GLN A 582 0.64 -36.17 14.52
CA GLN A 582 1.33 -35.44 15.58
C GLN A 582 0.46 -35.35 16.85
N GLU A 583 -0.79 -34.96 16.73
CA GLU A 583 -1.76 -34.92 17.83
C GLU A 583 -1.97 -36.29 18.47
N ALA A 584 -2.02 -37.35 17.66
CA ALA A 584 -2.14 -38.74 18.10
C ALA A 584 -0.79 -39.31 18.69
N ARG A 585 0.29 -38.53 18.73
CA ARG A 585 1.65 -38.95 19.12
C ARG A 585 2.19 -40.13 18.30
N ASN A 586 1.68 -40.32 17.08
CA ASN A 586 2.25 -41.29 16.16
C ASN A 586 3.38 -40.63 15.35
N PHE A 587 4.53 -40.48 16.01
CA PHE A 587 5.67 -39.74 15.49
C PHE A 587 6.24 -40.30 14.17
N ALA A 588 6.18 -41.63 14.00
CA ALA A 588 6.65 -42.23 12.75
C ALA A 588 5.78 -41.85 11.55
N ALA A 589 4.46 -41.92 11.70
CA ALA A 589 3.53 -41.58 10.64
C ALA A 589 3.46 -40.06 10.38
N ALA A 590 3.58 -39.22 11.44
CA ALA A 590 3.63 -37.78 11.32
C ALA A 590 4.89 -37.33 10.56
N ARG A 591 6.06 -37.89 10.88
CA ARG A 591 7.34 -37.65 10.18
C ARG A 591 7.25 -38.00 8.70
N GLU A 592 6.70 -39.17 8.37
CA GLU A 592 6.53 -39.62 7.00
C GLU A 592 5.66 -38.62 6.21
N ALA A 593 4.52 -38.24 6.78
CA ALA A 593 3.58 -37.32 6.14
C ALA A 593 4.15 -35.92 5.98
N ALA A 594 4.83 -35.37 7.01
CA ALA A 594 5.47 -34.06 6.96
C ALA A 594 6.56 -34.01 5.88
N ARG A 595 7.44 -35.03 5.82
CA ARG A 595 8.48 -35.11 4.77
C ARG A 595 7.87 -35.23 3.38
N ALA A 596 6.78 -35.98 3.23
CA ALA A 596 6.08 -36.07 1.95
C ALA A 596 5.48 -34.72 1.52
N ALA A 597 4.92 -33.95 2.47
CA ALA A 597 4.39 -32.63 2.19
C ALA A 597 5.51 -31.63 1.78
N ILE A 598 6.63 -31.61 2.50
CA ILE A 598 7.81 -30.78 2.18
C ILE A 598 8.34 -31.14 0.79
N LEU A 599 8.42 -32.41 0.42
CA LEU A 599 8.91 -32.82 -0.90
C LEU A 599 8.00 -32.33 -2.03
N ILE A 600 6.70 -32.20 -1.79
CA ILE A 600 5.72 -31.74 -2.78
C ILE A 600 5.77 -30.23 -2.94
N LEU A 601 5.85 -29.46 -1.84
CA LEU A 601 5.90 -28.00 -1.83
C LEU A 601 6.86 -27.49 -0.75
N PRO A 602 8.17 -27.46 -1.02
CA PRO A 602 9.17 -27.00 -0.07
C PRO A 602 9.11 -25.48 0.18
N GLU A 603 8.51 -24.71 -0.71
CA GLU A 603 8.36 -23.26 -0.57
C GLU A 603 7.24 -22.81 0.37
N TYR A 604 6.43 -23.74 0.92
CA TYR A 604 5.39 -23.38 1.87
C TYR A 604 5.94 -23.31 3.30
N THR A 605 6.02 -22.10 3.84
CA THR A 605 6.48 -21.83 5.22
C THR A 605 5.42 -21.15 6.10
N GLY A 606 4.19 -21.03 5.62
CA GLY A 606 3.07 -20.43 6.33
C GLY A 606 2.63 -21.19 7.57
N GLY A 607 1.66 -20.67 8.31
CA GLY A 607 1.24 -21.23 9.59
C GLY A 607 0.84 -22.70 9.54
N GLY A 608 1.38 -23.50 10.45
CA GLY A 608 1.15 -24.93 10.52
C GLY A 608 1.84 -25.71 9.38
N ASN A 609 2.96 -25.21 8.88
CA ASN A 609 3.72 -25.86 7.81
C ASN A 609 4.34 -27.20 8.25
N ALA A 610 4.71 -28.01 7.27
CA ALA A 610 5.24 -29.34 7.52
C ALA A 610 6.63 -29.35 8.19
N TYR A 611 7.39 -28.27 8.10
CA TYR A 611 8.70 -28.16 8.76
C TYR A 611 8.54 -28.04 10.28
N GLU A 612 7.55 -27.25 10.75
CA GLU A 612 7.24 -27.12 12.18
C GLU A 612 6.75 -28.44 12.74
N VAL A 613 5.81 -29.11 12.05
CA VAL A 613 5.35 -30.46 12.44
C VAL A 613 6.51 -31.43 12.52
N LEU A 614 7.41 -31.42 11.53
CA LEU A 614 8.59 -32.29 11.52
C LEU A 614 9.52 -31.98 12.68
N ALA A 615 9.78 -30.72 12.99
CA ALA A 615 10.62 -30.32 14.11
C ALA A 615 10.05 -30.76 15.47
N ASP A 616 8.74 -30.55 15.68
CA ASP A 616 8.03 -30.96 16.90
C ASP A 616 8.12 -32.45 17.13
N VAL A 617 7.89 -33.21 16.06
CA VAL A 617 7.92 -34.69 16.11
C VAL A 617 9.36 -35.21 16.37
N GLU A 618 10.36 -34.62 15.73
CA GLU A 618 11.76 -35.04 15.93
C GLU A 618 12.27 -34.69 17.34
N GLU A 619 11.85 -33.54 17.89
CA GLU A 619 12.16 -33.17 19.28
C GLU A 619 11.49 -34.11 20.27
N ALA A 620 10.19 -34.36 20.11
CA ALA A 620 9.43 -35.25 20.97
C ALA A 620 9.93 -36.71 20.91
N ASP A 621 10.53 -37.13 19.81
CA ASP A 621 11.19 -38.45 19.63
C ASP A 621 12.65 -38.47 20.09
N GLY A 622 13.11 -37.40 20.78
CA GLY A 622 14.46 -37.30 21.33
C GLY A 622 15.57 -37.10 20.29
N LYS A 623 15.24 -36.52 19.14
CA LYS A 623 16.16 -36.27 18.00
C LYS A 623 16.38 -34.78 17.75
N PRO A 624 16.95 -34.01 18.69
CA PRO A 624 17.08 -32.56 18.57
C PRO A 624 17.89 -32.10 17.34
N ALA A 625 18.87 -32.90 16.91
CA ALA A 625 19.63 -32.58 15.71
C ALA A 625 18.76 -32.59 14.43
N ALA A 626 17.78 -33.48 14.32
CA ALA A 626 16.84 -33.54 13.22
C ALA A 626 15.81 -32.39 13.28
N ALA A 627 15.39 -32.03 14.51
CA ALA A 627 14.53 -30.86 14.71
C ALA A 627 15.23 -29.55 14.27
N ILE A 628 16.51 -29.37 14.65
CA ILE A 628 17.34 -28.24 14.19
C ILE A 628 17.41 -28.20 12.64
N ALA A 629 17.65 -29.36 12.01
CA ALA A 629 17.74 -29.44 10.55
C ALA A 629 16.42 -29.01 9.90
N ALA A 630 15.27 -29.49 10.39
CA ALA A 630 13.96 -29.14 9.87
C ALA A 630 13.67 -27.62 9.96
N LEU A 631 13.92 -27.01 11.11
CA LEU A 631 13.72 -25.56 11.29
C LEU A 631 14.77 -24.72 10.55
N THR A 632 15.98 -25.24 10.37
CA THR A 632 16.99 -24.57 9.52
C THR A 632 16.56 -24.55 8.05
N ASP A 633 15.98 -25.63 7.55
CA ASP A 633 15.46 -25.70 6.19
C ASP A 633 14.19 -24.85 6.02
N TRP A 634 13.31 -24.81 7.02
CA TRP A 634 12.21 -23.86 7.09
C TRP A 634 12.68 -22.40 6.96
N ARG A 635 13.71 -22.01 7.73
CA ARG A 635 14.28 -20.65 7.67
C ARG A 635 14.87 -20.34 6.28
N LYS A 636 15.55 -21.29 5.64
CA LYS A 636 16.08 -21.14 4.28
C LYS A 636 14.99 -20.96 3.22
N ALA A 637 13.82 -21.55 3.45
CA ALA A 637 12.66 -21.38 2.61
C ALA A 637 11.89 -20.06 2.86
N GLY A 638 12.36 -19.21 3.79
CA GLY A 638 11.76 -17.92 4.13
C GLY A 638 10.86 -17.94 5.36
N GLY A 639 10.99 -18.96 6.19
CA GLY A 639 10.27 -19.03 7.47
C GLY A 639 10.78 -18.00 8.47
N TRP A 640 9.86 -17.28 9.12
CA TRP A 640 10.17 -16.12 9.96
C TRP A 640 9.34 -15.99 11.25
N ASP A 641 8.38 -16.88 11.48
CA ASP A 641 7.53 -16.81 12.67
C ASP A 641 8.37 -16.74 13.96
N PRO A 642 8.10 -15.79 14.88
CA PRO A 642 8.89 -15.62 16.10
C PRO A 642 8.96 -16.86 17.00
N ALA A 643 7.88 -17.65 17.07
CA ALA A 643 7.87 -18.86 17.89
C ALA A 643 8.78 -19.93 17.29
N GLY A 644 8.74 -20.12 15.98
CA GLY A 644 9.63 -21.03 15.24
C GLY A 644 11.11 -20.63 15.40
N LEU A 645 11.41 -19.33 15.27
CA LEU A 645 12.78 -18.81 15.46
C LEU A 645 13.27 -18.98 16.90
N ARG A 646 12.45 -18.67 17.92
CA ARG A 646 12.81 -18.89 19.33
C ARG A 646 13.04 -20.37 19.62
N LYS A 647 12.22 -21.24 19.06
CA LYS A 647 12.38 -22.69 19.17
C LYS A 647 13.71 -23.16 18.56
N LEU A 648 14.03 -22.71 17.34
CA LEU A 648 15.31 -23.02 16.70
C LEU A 648 16.48 -22.51 17.54
N GLY A 649 16.41 -21.28 18.05
CA GLY A 649 17.42 -20.69 18.93
C GLY A 649 17.65 -21.51 20.19
N ALA A 650 16.58 -21.95 20.86
CA ALA A 650 16.65 -22.78 22.06
C ALA A 650 17.31 -24.15 21.79
N LEU A 651 16.93 -24.81 20.70
CA LEU A 651 17.52 -26.08 20.28
C LEU A 651 19.03 -25.95 19.96
N LEU A 652 19.41 -24.85 19.27
CA LEU A 652 20.81 -24.56 18.96
C LEU A 652 21.63 -24.29 20.22
N LEU A 653 21.08 -23.57 21.22
CA LEU A 653 21.73 -23.35 22.53
C LEU A 653 21.93 -24.65 23.27
N ALA A 654 20.92 -25.50 23.32
CA ALA A 654 21.02 -26.84 23.95
C ALA A 654 22.10 -27.70 23.27
N ALA A 655 22.26 -27.55 21.96
CA ALA A 655 23.30 -28.19 21.14
C ALA A 655 24.68 -27.52 21.25
N LYS A 656 24.84 -26.44 22.04
CA LYS A 656 26.04 -25.60 22.17
C LYS A 656 26.51 -24.92 20.87
N ARG A 657 25.59 -24.67 19.94
CA ARG A 657 25.82 -23.96 18.69
C ARG A 657 25.50 -22.46 18.88
N THR A 658 26.18 -21.84 19.86
CA THR A 658 25.89 -20.50 20.35
C THR A 658 25.93 -19.43 19.27
N PRO A 659 26.90 -19.35 18.33
CA PRO A 659 26.90 -18.34 17.29
C PRO A 659 25.67 -18.40 16.37
N GLU A 660 25.26 -19.59 15.98
CA GLU A 660 24.09 -19.80 15.15
C GLU A 660 22.79 -19.47 15.89
N ALA A 661 22.70 -19.82 17.17
CA ALA A 661 21.58 -19.42 18.01
C ALA A 661 21.45 -17.90 18.12
N THR A 662 22.56 -17.19 18.29
CA THR A 662 22.59 -15.73 18.37
C THR A 662 22.08 -15.10 17.06
N GLU A 663 22.51 -15.60 15.90
CA GLU A 663 22.05 -15.13 14.60
C GLU A 663 20.52 -15.33 14.43
N VAL A 664 20.02 -16.52 14.77
CA VAL A 664 18.59 -16.85 14.70
C VAL A 664 17.77 -15.96 15.64
N LEU A 665 18.21 -15.82 16.90
CA LEU A 665 17.50 -15.00 17.89
C LEU A 665 17.54 -13.51 17.54
N ALA A 666 18.61 -13.01 16.94
CA ALA A 666 18.68 -11.64 16.46
C ALA A 666 17.63 -11.35 15.34
N SER A 667 17.28 -12.35 14.53
CA SER A 667 16.27 -12.19 13.49
C SER A 667 14.84 -12.07 14.04
N VAL A 668 14.59 -12.48 15.29
CA VAL A 668 13.30 -12.30 15.97
C VAL A 668 12.94 -10.80 16.07
N ASN A 669 13.94 -9.93 16.25
CA ASN A 669 13.72 -8.48 16.36
C ASN A 669 13.12 -7.86 15.09
N TYR A 670 13.15 -8.55 13.94
CA TYR A 670 12.48 -8.08 12.70
C TYR A 670 10.98 -8.45 12.63
N ALA A 671 10.49 -9.24 13.58
CA ALA A 671 9.08 -9.58 13.70
C ALA A 671 8.50 -9.17 15.06
N ASP A 672 9.31 -9.22 16.13
CA ASP A 672 8.88 -8.96 17.52
C ASP A 672 9.95 -8.14 18.28
N PRO A 673 10.17 -6.86 17.91
CA PRO A 673 11.23 -6.01 18.47
C PRO A 673 10.90 -5.43 19.86
N LEU A 674 9.69 -5.66 20.38
CA LEU A 674 9.25 -5.09 21.65
C LEU A 674 9.17 -6.14 22.79
N ALA A 675 9.68 -7.35 22.55
CA ALA A 675 9.69 -8.43 23.51
C ALA A 675 10.90 -8.34 24.47
N LEU A 676 10.67 -7.94 25.72
CA LEU A 676 11.68 -7.77 26.76
C LEU A 676 12.63 -8.97 26.91
N GLU A 677 12.08 -10.17 26.99
CA GLU A 677 12.86 -11.41 27.21
C GLU A 677 13.84 -11.69 26.06
N GLY A 678 13.47 -11.36 24.84
CA GLY A 678 14.30 -11.52 23.65
C GLY A 678 15.58 -10.70 23.72
N HIS A 679 15.49 -9.43 24.15
CA HIS A 679 16.63 -8.52 24.24
C HIS A 679 17.61 -8.91 25.35
N ASP A 680 17.11 -9.34 26.52
CA ASP A 680 17.98 -9.80 27.60
C ASP A 680 18.76 -11.06 27.19
N GLN A 681 18.07 -12.06 26.65
CA GLN A 681 18.69 -13.30 26.19
C GLN A 681 19.75 -13.03 25.10
N LEU A 682 19.41 -12.21 24.10
CA LEU A 682 20.30 -11.87 23.01
C LEU A 682 21.50 -11.04 23.53
N GLY A 683 21.25 -10.09 24.41
CA GLY A 683 22.29 -9.29 25.05
C GLY A 683 23.31 -10.14 25.80
N GLN A 684 22.85 -11.15 26.58
CA GLN A 684 23.73 -12.09 27.29
C GLN A 684 24.57 -12.93 26.31
N LEU A 685 23.99 -13.41 25.22
CA LEU A 685 24.69 -14.19 24.19
C LEU A 685 25.77 -13.38 23.49
N LEU A 686 25.47 -12.13 23.16
CA LEU A 686 26.39 -11.20 22.51
C LEU A 686 27.56 -10.82 23.45
N LEU A 687 27.28 -10.59 24.73
CA LEU A 687 28.33 -10.38 25.73
C LEU A 687 29.26 -11.58 25.85
N ALA A 688 28.71 -12.80 25.81
CA ALA A 688 29.52 -14.04 25.89
C ALA A 688 30.41 -14.23 24.65
N GLN A 689 30.05 -13.64 23.52
CA GLN A 689 30.81 -13.64 22.26
C GLN A 689 31.73 -12.43 22.10
N ASN A 690 31.79 -11.54 23.09
CA ASN A 690 32.55 -10.28 23.06
C ASN A 690 32.05 -9.26 21.99
N GLU A 691 30.78 -9.39 21.58
CA GLU A 691 30.13 -8.47 20.64
C GLU A 691 29.56 -7.25 21.38
N GLY A 692 30.46 -6.41 21.93
CA GLY A 692 30.08 -5.34 22.84
C GLY A 692 29.13 -4.29 22.25
N ALA A 693 29.32 -3.91 20.98
CA ALA A 693 28.45 -2.92 20.31
C ALA A 693 27.02 -3.46 20.09
N ALA A 694 26.89 -4.70 19.68
CA ALA A 694 25.60 -5.34 19.50
C ALA A 694 24.90 -5.58 20.86
N ALA A 695 25.64 -6.03 21.87
CA ALA A 695 25.09 -6.18 23.22
C ALA A 695 24.64 -4.84 23.82
N LEU A 696 25.37 -3.76 23.57
CA LEU A 696 24.98 -2.41 24.00
C LEU A 696 23.62 -2.03 23.45
N ARG A 697 23.38 -2.24 22.16
CA ARG A 697 22.09 -1.98 21.52
C ARG A 697 20.96 -2.74 22.21
N GLU A 698 21.10 -4.05 22.40
CA GLU A 698 20.04 -4.89 23.00
C GLU A 698 19.69 -4.42 24.43
N TYR A 699 20.67 -4.09 25.25
CA TYR A 699 20.41 -3.59 26.60
C TYR A 699 19.88 -2.16 26.64
N GLN A 700 20.23 -1.30 25.68
CA GLN A 700 19.62 0.04 25.53
C GLN A 700 18.13 -0.09 25.18
N VAL A 701 17.79 -0.99 24.24
CA VAL A 701 16.40 -1.29 23.89
C VAL A 701 15.66 -1.89 25.08
N LEU A 702 16.26 -2.84 25.78
CA LEU A 702 15.66 -3.45 26.98
C LEU A 702 15.28 -2.40 28.03
N LEU A 703 16.16 -1.44 28.31
CA LEU A 703 15.85 -0.34 29.24
C LEU A 703 14.76 0.59 28.69
N ALA A 704 14.78 0.90 27.41
CA ALA A 704 13.78 1.74 26.78
C ALA A 704 12.37 1.12 26.81
N LEU A 705 12.27 -0.20 26.91
CA LEU A 705 11.03 -0.95 27.10
C LEU A 705 10.52 -0.94 28.55
N ASN A 706 11.18 -0.24 29.46
CA ASN A 706 10.81 -0.07 30.87
C ASN A 706 10.55 -1.40 31.62
N PRO A 707 11.55 -2.28 31.75
CA PRO A 707 11.41 -3.52 32.49
C PRO A 707 11.11 -3.23 33.96
N LEU A 708 10.33 -4.11 34.60
CA LEU A 708 9.98 -3.98 36.03
C LEU A 708 11.23 -3.98 36.93
N ASP A 709 12.24 -4.75 36.58
CA ASP A 709 13.56 -4.79 37.25
C ASP A 709 14.63 -4.23 36.32
N THR A 710 15.12 -3.04 36.60
CA THR A 710 16.14 -2.35 35.78
C THR A 710 17.57 -2.72 36.17
N ALA A 711 17.78 -3.41 37.30
CA ALA A 711 19.12 -3.74 37.79
C ALA A 711 19.88 -4.68 36.85
N PRO A 712 19.32 -5.81 36.34
CA PRO A 712 19.98 -6.68 35.39
C PRO A 712 20.28 -5.97 34.06
N ALA A 713 19.37 -5.14 33.57
CA ALA A 713 19.54 -4.40 32.30
C ALA A 713 20.70 -3.39 32.40
N ASN A 714 20.75 -2.61 33.49
CA ASN A 714 21.87 -1.68 33.74
C ASN A 714 23.20 -2.44 33.94
N TYR A 715 23.20 -3.60 34.62
CA TYR A 715 24.38 -4.42 34.70
C TYR A 715 24.84 -4.94 33.33
N GLY A 716 23.91 -5.34 32.47
CA GLY A 716 24.19 -5.74 31.10
C GLY A 716 24.81 -4.57 30.27
N LEU A 717 24.25 -3.36 30.38
CA LEU A 717 24.82 -2.14 29.78
C LEU A 717 26.23 -1.88 30.27
N ALA A 718 26.48 -1.99 31.57
CA ALA A 718 27.80 -1.78 32.14
C ALA A 718 28.84 -2.72 31.54
N ARG A 719 28.47 -4.01 31.38
CA ARG A 719 29.34 -5.01 30.74
C ARG A 719 29.59 -4.69 29.27
N ALA A 720 28.56 -4.25 28.53
CA ALA A 720 28.67 -3.89 27.14
C ALA A 720 29.56 -2.64 26.95
N TYR A 721 29.38 -1.61 27.78
CA TYR A 721 30.26 -0.42 27.78
C TYR A 721 31.70 -0.75 28.11
N ARG A 722 31.92 -1.63 29.08
CA ARG A 722 33.28 -2.11 29.42
C ARG A 722 33.96 -2.81 28.25
N LEU A 723 33.25 -3.69 27.55
CA LEU A 723 33.75 -4.34 26.32
C LEU A 723 34.11 -3.36 25.24
N ASN A 724 33.35 -2.25 25.13
CA ASN A 724 33.59 -1.18 24.16
C ASN A 724 34.64 -0.16 24.64
N GLY A 725 35.32 -0.40 25.78
CA GLY A 725 36.36 0.47 26.32
C GLY A 725 35.87 1.76 27.02
N ASN A 726 34.55 1.89 27.21
CA ASN A 726 33.95 3.07 27.87
C ASN A 726 33.74 2.82 29.37
N ALA A 727 34.83 2.97 30.15
CA ALA A 727 34.82 2.73 31.59
C ALA A 727 33.95 3.73 32.38
N THR A 728 33.75 4.94 31.86
CA THR A 728 32.91 5.97 32.49
C THR A 728 31.45 5.57 32.49
N GLU A 729 30.92 5.23 31.32
CA GLU A 729 29.53 4.78 31.18
C GLU A 729 29.31 3.42 31.88
N ALA A 730 30.28 2.52 31.80
CA ALA A 730 30.21 1.26 32.53
C ALA A 730 30.02 1.48 34.05
N ARG A 731 30.79 2.39 34.66
CA ARG A 731 30.65 2.76 36.06
C ARG A 731 29.30 3.40 36.37
N ARG A 732 28.83 4.34 35.51
CA ARG A 732 27.53 4.99 35.69
C ARG A 732 26.41 3.95 35.76
N HIS A 733 26.34 3.02 34.81
CA HIS A 733 25.32 1.97 34.78
C HIS A 733 25.44 0.93 35.90
N LEU A 734 26.67 0.69 36.44
CA LEU A 734 26.81 -0.12 37.66
C LEU A 734 26.18 0.56 38.85
N LEU A 735 26.34 1.87 38.99
CA LEU A 735 25.72 2.61 40.10
C LEU A 735 24.19 2.64 39.93
N GLU A 736 23.67 2.86 38.73
CA GLU A 736 22.25 2.77 38.46
C GLU A 736 21.66 1.37 38.76
N SER A 737 22.41 0.31 38.45
CA SER A 737 22.03 -1.07 38.80
C SER A 737 21.95 -1.26 40.32
N LEU A 738 22.88 -0.68 41.07
CA LEU A 738 22.91 -0.75 42.53
C LEU A 738 21.91 0.17 43.21
N ASP A 739 21.55 1.30 42.57
CA ASP A 739 20.48 2.16 43.05
C ASP A 739 19.12 1.46 42.93
N ALA A 740 18.89 0.73 41.83
CA ALA A 740 17.69 -0.07 41.65
C ALA A 740 17.65 -1.31 42.59
N ALA A 741 18.80 -1.98 42.78
CA ALA A 741 18.93 -3.15 43.64
C ALA A 741 20.27 -3.13 44.40
N PRO A 742 20.34 -2.55 45.62
CA PRO A 742 21.60 -2.42 46.38
C PRO A 742 22.34 -3.73 46.65
N ASN A 743 21.62 -4.83 46.72
CA ASN A 743 22.17 -6.15 46.99
C ASN A 743 22.48 -6.98 45.72
N TYR A 744 22.47 -6.38 44.54
CA TYR A 744 22.72 -7.06 43.28
C TYR A 744 24.22 -7.39 43.15
N ARG A 745 24.58 -8.58 43.64
CA ARG A 745 25.97 -9.04 43.71
C ARG A 745 26.79 -8.97 42.43
N PRO A 746 26.23 -9.24 41.21
CA PRO A 746 26.99 -9.11 39.97
C PRO A 746 27.52 -7.71 39.74
N ALA A 747 26.69 -6.68 39.98
CA ALA A 747 27.10 -5.28 39.81
C ALA A 747 28.12 -4.83 40.85
N GLN A 748 27.95 -5.25 42.15
CA GLN A 748 28.93 -5.00 43.22
C GLN A 748 30.32 -5.57 42.84
N LYS A 749 30.35 -6.84 42.39
CA LYS A 749 31.59 -7.50 41.99
C LYS A 749 32.29 -6.79 40.85
N LEU A 750 31.54 -6.46 39.78
CA LEU A 750 32.10 -5.78 38.61
C LEU A 750 32.60 -4.36 38.95
N LEU A 751 31.90 -3.65 39.83
CA LEU A 751 32.34 -2.31 40.27
C LEU A 751 33.65 -2.41 41.07
N LEU A 752 33.81 -3.40 41.95
CA LEU A 752 35.05 -3.64 42.70
C LEU A 752 36.21 -4.00 41.76
N GLU A 753 35.99 -4.85 40.78
CA GLU A 753 37.01 -5.18 39.76
C GLU A 753 37.49 -3.91 39.02
N MET A 754 36.57 -3.02 38.60
CA MET A 754 36.89 -1.80 37.90
C MET A 754 37.53 -0.72 38.78
N THR A 755 37.41 -0.80 40.11
CA THR A 755 38.07 0.08 41.07
C THR A 755 39.41 -0.44 41.51
N GLY A 756 39.60 -1.78 41.56
CA GLY A 756 40.88 -2.45 41.95
C GLY A 756 41.98 -2.35 40.91
N ASP A 757 41.69 -2.13 39.64
CA ASP A 757 42.66 -1.89 38.57
C ASP A 757 43.34 -0.50 38.64
N ARG A 758 43.06 0.27 39.68
CA ARG A 758 43.75 1.57 40.00
C ARG A 758 44.73 1.42 41.20
N THR A 759 45.58 0.42 41.15
CA THR A 759 46.79 0.52 41.96
C THR A 759 47.93 1.04 41.10
N PRO A 760 48.68 2.08 41.60
CA PRO A 760 49.58 2.95 40.83
C PRO A 760 50.74 2.23 40.20
#